data_0ed16814621ec4ef020748e943e21fa1
#
_entry.id   0ed16814621ec4ef020748e943e21fa1
#
_cell.length_a   1.000
_cell.length_b   1.000
_cell.length_c   1.000
_cell.angle_alpha   90.00
_cell.angle_beta   90.00
_cell.angle_gamma   90.00
#
_symmetry.space_group_name_H-M   'P 1'
#
loop_
_entity.id
_entity.type
_entity.pdbx_description
1 polymer ?
#
loop_
_entity_poly.entity_id
_entity_poly.type
_entity_poly.pdbx_seq_one_letter_code
_entity_poly.pdbx_strand_id
1 'polypeptide(L)'
;MSVLNSNRISRLLATGYGLLFVCGVSLSLITGPASLRAETPTKPASAKAKTEVDSASGKRMLDAIKYLASDELEGRGVDTQGINLAADYIVKEFKAAGLNVTTVEESAFQKFTINTGSKLGPTNELQLTGPDGKTIPLAYDKDFRSCSFGGSGKFDAEVVFCGYGIDAQDAKYNDYANVDVKDKVVIIMRRTPQQGDKESPFAGAHGISRYAALRYKVSTAFGKGAKAILFVNDYYSTQEHKKEARELEQDAIEELILATEKWEKAAKDKEETSAVSLKKALHDVQQARKNLKEAHFDRLMEFGYAGSGDGRSIPIAHITIEKCNELFKDAGKPTLQELEGKIDETFKPESFALPQWKARGEISVEQIRTEVKNVIGVLEGKGPHADETIVIGAHYDHVGYGGEGSLAPGSTDVHNGADDNASGTVALIELARKLAARKEPLPRRLVFIAFTGEERGLIGSAHYVKNPVFDLKNTVAMLNMDMVGRLTDDKLTVFGTGTAPRWEKLVENTAKAYDLKLSLKPEGFGPSDHSSFYGKQIPVLHLFTGTHSDYHRPSDDWDKINIPGMERIIGFLEEIAIATAENPDRPQYVKIERPAATMRSGNRPYFGSIPDFGGEGPGYHISGASPGSPADKAGLKSGDAIIKMGKTKIDGLDDFDLALRMFSAGEEVEVTVLRDGKRVKLTVKLGKPK
;
A
#
# COMPACT_ATOMS: atom_id res chain seq x y z
N MET A 1 -39.28 17.57 -24.28
CA MET A 1 -40.44 16.76 -23.87
C MET A 1 -40.35 15.43 -24.56
N SER A 2 -39.82 14.42 -23.94
CA SER A 2 -40.14 13.02 -24.19
C SER A 2 -39.26 12.13 -23.32
N VAL A 3 -39.90 11.33 -22.47
CA VAL A 3 -39.47 10.07 -21.88
C VAL A 3 -38.30 10.16 -20.88
N LEU A 4 -38.63 10.48 -19.63
CA LEU A 4 -37.84 10.15 -18.46
C LEU A 4 -37.91 8.63 -18.18
N ASN A 5 -36.79 8.01 -18.19
CA ASN A 5 -36.64 6.56 -18.05
C ASN A 5 -36.78 6.14 -16.58
N SER A 6 -37.81 5.34 -16.27
CA SER A 6 -38.23 4.93 -14.92
C SER A 6 -37.20 4.15 -14.07
N ASN A 7 -36.03 3.83 -14.64
CA ASN A 7 -35.01 3.00 -13.99
C ASN A 7 -34.01 3.80 -13.12
N ARG A 8 -34.04 5.14 -13.15
CA ARG A 8 -33.15 5.98 -12.30
C ARG A 8 -33.76 6.33 -10.94
N ILE A 9 -35.08 6.32 -10.83
CA ILE A 9 -35.79 6.65 -9.57
C ILE A 9 -35.50 5.62 -8.46
N SER A 10 -35.20 4.38 -8.82
CA SER A 10 -34.93 3.31 -7.85
C SER A 10 -33.53 3.40 -7.18
N ARG A 11 -32.60 4.20 -7.73
CA ARG A 11 -31.26 4.37 -7.15
C ARG A 11 -31.15 5.48 -6.12
N LEU A 12 -32.03 6.47 -6.16
CA LEU A 12 -32.04 7.61 -5.22
C LEU A 12 -32.63 7.28 -3.84
N LEU A 13 -33.39 6.17 -3.72
CA LEU A 13 -34.00 5.73 -2.46
C LEU A 13 -33.07 4.92 -1.54
N ALA A 14 -31.86 4.60 -1.98
CA ALA A 14 -30.93 3.74 -1.24
C ALA A 14 -29.84 4.46 -0.44
N THR A 15 -29.73 5.79 -0.54
CA THR A 15 -28.60 6.55 0.09
C THR A 15 -28.99 7.53 1.20
N GLY A 16 -30.22 7.52 1.66
CA GLY A 16 -30.70 8.48 2.66
C GLY A 16 -31.22 7.84 3.95
N TYR A 17 -30.36 7.37 4.84
CA TYR A 17 -30.68 7.20 6.26
C TYR A 17 -29.43 7.40 7.13
N GLY A 18 -29.33 8.56 7.69
CA GLY A 18 -28.47 8.90 8.82
C GLY A 18 -28.94 10.20 9.46
N LEU A 19 -29.45 10.09 10.63
CA LEU A 19 -29.45 10.97 11.79
C LEU A 19 -30.81 11.31 12.43
N LEU A 20 -30.76 11.17 13.74
CA LEU A 20 -31.50 11.80 14.83
C LEU A 20 -32.88 11.23 15.22
N PHE A 21 -32.87 10.65 16.43
CA PHE A 21 -34.00 10.87 17.36
C PHE A 21 -33.55 10.93 18.82
N VAL A 22 -33.94 12.02 19.44
CA VAL A 22 -33.84 12.26 20.88
C VAL A 22 -35.28 12.49 21.41
N CYS A 23 -35.54 11.86 22.56
CA CYS A 23 -36.57 12.17 23.58
C CYS A 23 -38.04 11.88 23.32
N GLY A 24 -38.60 11.21 24.32
CA GLY A 24 -40.03 11.33 24.69
C GLY A 24 -40.54 10.19 25.56
N VAL A 25 -40.56 10.43 26.87
CA VAL A 25 -41.13 9.60 27.94
C VAL A 25 -42.68 9.54 27.84
N SER A 26 -43.27 8.37 28.03
CA SER A 26 -44.50 8.29 28.88
C SER A 26 -44.89 6.84 29.18
N LEU A 27 -45.21 6.61 30.41
CA LEU A 27 -45.61 5.46 31.15
C LEU A 27 -47.08 5.07 30.86
N SER A 28 -47.39 3.76 30.71
CA SER A 28 -48.67 3.20 31.18
C SER A 28 -48.60 1.68 31.31
N LEU A 29 -48.90 1.23 32.48
CA LEU A 29 -49.10 -0.18 32.89
C LEU A 29 -50.43 -0.73 32.33
N ILE A 30 -50.39 -2.03 31.87
CA ILE A 30 -51.55 -2.96 32.03
C ILE A 30 -51.00 -4.39 31.99
N THR A 31 -51.57 -5.25 32.84
CA THR A 31 -51.22 -6.59 33.29
C THR A 31 -51.60 -7.74 32.34
N GLY A 32 -50.73 -8.72 32.16
CA GLY A 32 -50.79 -10.18 32.07
C GLY A 32 -51.60 -10.86 30.97
N PRO A 33 -51.44 -12.22 30.71
CA PRO A 33 -50.57 -13.20 31.33
C PRO A 33 -49.65 -14.03 30.38
N ALA A 34 -48.89 -14.88 30.98
CA ALA A 34 -47.80 -15.73 30.45
C ALA A 34 -48.07 -16.60 29.25
N SER A 35 -47.11 -16.72 28.33
CA SER A 35 -46.82 -17.90 27.54
C SER A 35 -45.36 -17.89 27.01
N LEU A 36 -44.67 -18.98 27.33
CA LEU A 36 -43.53 -19.61 26.67
C LEU A 36 -42.42 -18.71 26.06
N ARG A 37 -41.30 -18.67 26.77
CA ARG A 37 -40.00 -18.20 26.32
C ARG A 37 -39.47 -19.05 25.18
N ALA A 38 -39.24 -18.39 24.02
CA ALA A 38 -38.24 -18.81 23.07
C ALA A 38 -36.96 -18.03 23.42
N GLU A 39 -35.87 -18.71 23.69
CA GLU A 39 -34.58 -18.12 23.96
C GLU A 39 -34.05 -17.44 22.69
N THR A 40 -33.89 -16.13 22.72
CA THR A 40 -33.15 -15.37 21.75
C THR A 40 -31.65 -15.62 21.98
N PRO A 41 -30.85 -15.88 20.94
CA PRO A 41 -29.41 -16.02 21.10
C PRO A 41 -28.80 -14.65 21.51
N THR A 42 -28.16 -14.68 22.66
CA THR A 42 -27.42 -13.57 23.20
C THR A 42 -26.26 -13.20 22.22
N LYS A 43 -26.24 -11.93 21.80
CA LYS A 43 -25.12 -11.28 21.16
C LYS A 43 -23.85 -11.55 21.94
N PRO A 44 -22.74 -12.02 21.33
CA PRO A 44 -21.50 -12.13 22.06
C PRO A 44 -21.07 -10.73 22.54
N ALA A 45 -20.95 -10.59 23.82
CA ALA A 45 -20.36 -9.42 24.46
C ALA A 45 -18.93 -9.27 23.91
N SER A 46 -18.60 -8.11 23.39
CA SER A 46 -17.21 -7.73 23.13
C SER A 46 -16.48 -7.86 24.47
N ALA A 47 -15.67 -8.89 24.61
CA ALA A 47 -14.79 -9.05 25.73
C ALA A 47 -13.76 -7.92 25.66
N LYS A 48 -13.99 -6.84 26.42
CA LYS A 48 -12.91 -5.98 26.88
C LYS A 48 -12.06 -6.88 27.77
N ALA A 49 -10.98 -7.41 27.23
CA ALA A 49 -9.92 -8.00 28.01
C ALA A 49 -9.41 -6.89 28.94
N LYS A 50 -9.78 -6.93 30.21
CA LYS A 50 -9.07 -6.21 31.25
C LYS A 50 -7.70 -6.86 31.34
N THR A 51 -6.74 -6.28 30.67
CA THR A 51 -5.33 -6.59 30.82
C THR A 51 -4.87 -6.04 32.16
N GLU A 52 -5.05 -6.78 33.24
CA GLU A 52 -4.28 -6.55 34.47
C GLU A 52 -2.84 -6.94 34.14
N VAL A 53 -2.02 -5.93 33.88
CA VAL A 53 -0.59 -6.08 33.62
C VAL A 53 0.10 -6.04 34.98
N ASP A 54 0.30 -7.22 35.58
CA ASP A 54 0.83 -7.31 36.95
C ASP A 54 2.35 -7.40 37.04
N SER A 55 2.99 -7.90 35.96
CA SER A 55 4.44 -8.05 35.93
C SER A 55 5.16 -6.73 35.76
N ALA A 56 6.40 -6.61 36.34
CA ALA A 56 7.26 -5.46 36.10
C ALA A 56 7.64 -5.32 34.63
N SER A 57 7.80 -6.43 33.92
CA SER A 57 8.05 -6.49 32.48
C SER A 57 6.85 -5.95 31.70
N GLY A 58 5.64 -6.43 31.99
CA GLY A 58 4.43 -5.98 31.33
C GLY A 58 4.18 -4.48 31.51
N LYS A 59 4.45 -3.93 32.72
CA LYS A 59 4.30 -2.49 32.95
C LYS A 59 5.26 -1.67 32.08
N ARG A 60 6.55 -2.07 32.04
CA ARG A 60 7.52 -1.42 31.15
C ARG A 60 7.11 -1.47 29.70
N MET A 61 6.65 -2.64 29.22
CA MET A 61 6.19 -2.79 27.85
C MET A 61 4.98 -1.91 27.53
N LEU A 62 4.00 -1.86 28.43
CA LEU A 62 2.83 -1.00 28.26
C LEU A 62 3.22 0.48 28.18
N ASP A 63 4.12 0.94 29.06
CA ASP A 63 4.59 2.32 29.06
C ASP A 63 5.40 2.63 27.79
N ALA A 64 6.22 1.69 27.32
CA ALA A 64 6.99 1.82 26.09
C ALA A 64 6.08 1.85 24.84
N ILE A 65 5.05 0.99 24.77
CA ILE A 65 4.04 1.02 23.69
C ILE A 65 3.30 2.37 23.68
N LYS A 66 2.83 2.83 24.85
CA LYS A 66 2.15 4.14 24.96
C LYS A 66 3.02 5.29 24.45
N TYR A 67 4.30 5.25 24.72
CA TYR A 67 5.22 6.27 24.24
C TYR A 67 5.46 6.14 22.73
N LEU A 68 5.86 4.94 22.26
CA LEU A 68 6.18 4.73 20.85
C LEU A 68 4.97 4.90 19.92
N ALA A 69 3.76 4.62 20.41
CA ALA A 69 2.52 4.79 19.70
C ALA A 69 1.75 6.06 20.11
N SER A 70 2.44 7.11 20.58
CA SER A 70 1.83 8.39 20.88
C SER A 70 1.85 9.33 19.66
N ASP A 71 0.88 10.25 19.62
CA ASP A 71 0.83 11.32 18.59
C ASP A 71 2.08 12.21 18.60
N GLU A 72 2.76 12.31 19.76
CA GLU A 72 4.03 13.04 19.90
C GLU A 72 5.12 12.50 18.97
N LEU A 73 5.08 11.20 18.65
CA LEU A 73 6.02 10.58 17.75
C LEU A 73 5.57 10.60 16.28
N GLU A 74 4.52 11.36 15.96
CA GLU A 74 4.11 11.64 14.57
C GLU A 74 3.98 10.38 13.71
N GLY A 75 3.52 9.26 14.32
CA GLY A 75 3.45 7.95 13.65
C GLY A 75 4.80 7.44 13.15
N ARG A 76 5.90 7.90 13.70
CA ARG A 76 7.28 7.48 13.39
C ARG A 76 7.59 7.47 11.89
N GLY A 77 6.99 8.39 11.13
CA GLY A 77 7.27 8.54 9.70
C GLY A 77 8.75 8.86 9.46
N VAL A 78 9.36 8.27 8.43
CA VAL A 78 10.81 8.41 8.14
C VAL A 78 11.27 9.85 7.87
N ASP A 79 10.35 10.74 7.60
CA ASP A 79 10.55 12.17 7.32
C ASP A 79 10.04 13.09 8.45
N THR A 80 9.66 12.53 9.61
CA THR A 80 9.17 13.27 10.78
C THR A 80 10.24 13.40 11.88
N GLN A 81 9.98 14.26 12.85
CA GLN A 81 10.82 14.33 14.07
C GLN A 81 10.56 13.13 14.99
N GLY A 82 9.37 12.59 14.96
CA GLY A 82 8.97 11.46 15.80
C GLY A 82 9.86 10.23 15.62
N ILE A 83 10.33 9.95 14.39
CA ILE A 83 11.27 8.84 14.14
C ILE A 83 12.60 9.04 14.87
N ASN A 84 13.08 10.28 15.03
CA ASN A 84 14.31 10.57 15.75
C ASN A 84 14.13 10.40 17.26
N LEU A 85 12.99 10.84 17.80
CA LEU A 85 12.64 10.65 19.21
C LEU A 85 12.54 9.15 19.54
N ALA A 86 11.93 8.36 18.65
CA ALA A 86 11.85 6.91 18.79
C ALA A 86 13.25 6.26 18.79
N ALA A 87 14.13 6.68 17.87
CA ALA A 87 15.50 6.16 17.79
C ALA A 87 16.29 6.46 19.07
N ASP A 88 16.21 7.69 19.58
CA ASP A 88 16.88 8.09 20.84
C ASP A 88 16.33 7.32 22.04
N TYR A 89 15.01 7.09 22.09
CA TYR A 89 14.39 6.25 23.10
C TYR A 89 14.93 4.82 23.06
N ILE A 90 15.02 4.20 21.88
CA ILE A 90 15.52 2.83 21.73
C ILE A 90 16.98 2.72 22.19
N VAL A 91 17.83 3.69 21.84
CA VAL A 91 19.24 3.73 22.31
C VAL A 91 19.28 3.80 23.83
N LYS A 92 18.47 4.67 24.44
CA LYS A 92 18.39 4.79 25.91
C LYS A 92 18.01 3.46 26.56
N GLU A 93 17.02 2.77 26.01
CA GLU A 93 16.57 1.48 26.54
C GLU A 93 17.59 0.35 26.31
N PHE A 94 18.26 0.28 25.15
CA PHE A 94 19.36 -0.65 24.93
C PHE A 94 20.52 -0.43 25.89
N LYS A 95 20.91 0.84 26.10
CA LYS A 95 21.94 1.19 27.08
C LYS A 95 21.53 0.82 28.52
N ALA A 96 20.27 1.08 28.91
CA ALA A 96 19.73 0.71 30.19
C ALA A 96 19.65 -0.82 30.41
N ALA A 97 19.48 -1.56 29.31
CA ALA A 97 19.53 -3.03 29.31
C ALA A 97 20.97 -3.59 29.40
N GLY A 98 21.99 -2.76 29.24
CA GLY A 98 23.40 -3.18 29.32
C GLY A 98 24.03 -3.57 27.98
N LEU A 99 23.42 -3.23 26.87
CA LEU A 99 23.98 -3.48 25.53
C LEU A 99 25.13 -2.49 25.24
N ASN A 100 26.09 -2.96 24.47
CA ASN A 100 27.05 -2.07 23.84
C ASN A 100 26.36 -1.32 22.67
N VAL A 101 26.26 0.01 22.79
CA VAL A 101 25.63 0.91 21.82
C VAL A 101 26.63 1.83 21.13
N THR A 102 27.92 1.45 21.10
CA THR A 102 29.01 2.24 20.51
C THR A 102 29.72 1.50 19.38
N THR A 103 29.07 0.47 18.80
CA THR A 103 29.69 -0.42 17.82
C THR A 103 29.71 0.14 16.39
N VAL A 104 28.96 1.20 16.12
CA VAL A 104 28.91 1.87 14.82
C VAL A 104 29.58 3.25 14.92
N GLU A 105 30.83 3.34 14.55
CA GLU A 105 31.60 4.63 14.61
C GLU A 105 31.43 5.36 15.95
N GLU A 106 31.56 4.63 17.07
CA GLU A 106 31.35 5.13 18.44
C GLU A 106 29.89 5.53 18.75
N SER A 107 28.93 5.07 17.95
CA SER A 107 27.49 5.36 18.07
C SER A 107 26.66 4.08 18.02
N ALA A 108 25.37 4.17 18.38
CA ALA A 108 24.37 3.15 18.13
C ALA A 108 23.74 3.24 16.73
N PHE A 109 24.02 4.32 15.99
CA PHE A 109 23.30 4.67 14.78
C PHE A 109 24.05 4.29 13.51
N GLN A 110 23.50 3.34 12.76
CA GLN A 110 23.91 3.12 11.39
C GLN A 110 23.13 4.07 10.48
N LYS A 111 23.75 5.22 10.17
CA LYS A 111 23.14 6.29 9.39
C LYS A 111 23.25 6.05 7.89
N PHE A 112 22.21 6.42 7.17
CA PHE A 112 22.20 6.42 5.70
C PHE A 112 21.13 7.38 5.18
N THR A 113 21.16 7.65 3.88
CA THR A 113 20.23 8.60 3.27
C THR A 113 19.26 7.86 2.37
N ILE A 114 17.98 8.18 2.52
CA ILE A 114 16.89 7.70 1.65
C ILE A 114 16.24 8.85 0.91
N ASN A 115 15.57 8.54 -0.19
CA ASN A 115 14.72 9.50 -0.87
C ASN A 115 13.31 9.45 -0.25
N THR A 116 12.87 10.57 0.34
CA THR A 116 11.53 10.70 0.94
C THR A 116 10.56 11.47 0.06
N GLY A 117 11.04 12.07 -1.04
CA GLY A 117 10.19 12.85 -1.91
C GLY A 117 10.95 13.54 -3.04
N SER A 118 10.22 14.34 -3.77
CA SER A 118 10.79 15.23 -4.80
C SER A 118 10.13 16.59 -4.71
N LYS A 119 10.87 17.64 -5.02
CA LYS A 119 10.35 18.99 -5.22
C LYS A 119 10.79 19.53 -6.58
N LEU A 120 10.04 20.49 -7.06
CA LEU A 120 10.37 21.17 -8.30
C LEU A 120 11.66 21.96 -8.12
N GLY A 121 12.63 21.75 -9.00
CA GLY A 121 13.86 22.53 -9.03
C GLY A 121 13.67 23.86 -9.78
N PRO A 122 14.73 24.70 -9.83
CA PRO A 122 14.61 26.09 -10.25
C PRO A 122 14.35 26.30 -11.74
N THR A 123 14.73 25.36 -12.61
CA THR A 123 14.64 25.53 -14.06
C THR A 123 13.78 24.46 -14.67
N ASN A 124 12.65 24.89 -15.29
CA ASN A 124 11.78 24.00 -16.03
C ASN A 124 11.32 24.72 -17.30
N GLU A 125 12.00 24.42 -18.41
CA GLU A 125 11.80 25.06 -19.70
C GLU A 125 11.67 24.01 -20.79
N LEU A 126 10.76 24.25 -21.74
CA LEU A 126 10.52 23.36 -22.87
C LEU A 126 10.10 24.16 -24.09
N GLN A 127 10.72 23.86 -25.23
CA GLN A 127 10.30 24.36 -26.54
C GLN A 127 10.48 23.28 -27.59
N LEU A 128 9.65 23.34 -28.63
CA LEU A 128 9.77 22.52 -29.83
C LEU A 128 10.28 23.38 -30.96
N THR A 129 11.30 22.93 -31.68
CA THR A 129 11.91 23.65 -32.79
C THR A 129 11.84 22.82 -34.04
N GLY A 130 11.27 23.38 -35.09
CA GLY A 130 11.07 22.77 -36.39
C GLY A 130 11.98 23.34 -37.48
N PRO A 131 11.71 22.96 -38.74
CA PRO A 131 12.43 23.50 -39.90
C PRO A 131 12.27 25.02 -40.01
N ASP A 132 13.22 25.66 -40.68
CA ASP A 132 13.24 27.11 -40.95
C ASP A 132 13.19 27.99 -39.69
N GLY A 133 13.64 27.46 -38.56
CA GLY A 133 13.66 28.19 -37.30
C GLY A 133 12.29 28.35 -36.63
N LYS A 134 11.28 27.63 -37.10
CA LYS A 134 9.95 27.60 -36.49
C LYS A 134 10.04 27.10 -35.04
N THR A 135 9.41 27.80 -34.12
CA THR A 135 9.44 27.47 -32.69
C THR A 135 8.04 27.44 -32.11
N ILE A 136 7.74 26.41 -31.34
CA ILE A 136 6.54 26.29 -30.51
C ILE A 136 7.02 26.40 -29.04
N PRO A 137 6.85 27.55 -28.38
CA PRO A 137 7.17 27.70 -26.97
C PRO A 137 6.10 27.04 -26.12
N LEU A 138 6.51 26.41 -25.03
CA LEU A 138 5.60 25.83 -24.04
C LEU A 138 5.75 26.57 -22.72
N ALA A 139 4.66 27.16 -22.23
CA ALA A 139 4.62 27.83 -20.94
C ALA A 139 4.40 26.80 -19.81
N TYR A 140 5.24 26.90 -18.75
CA TYR A 140 5.11 26.06 -17.57
C TYR A 140 3.74 26.28 -16.91
N ASP A 141 3.15 25.22 -16.31
CA ASP A 141 1.81 25.14 -15.70
C ASP A 141 0.64 25.34 -16.68
N LYS A 142 0.87 25.85 -17.87
CA LYS A 142 -0.17 26.02 -18.89
C LYS A 142 -0.08 24.95 -19.97
N ASP A 143 1.08 24.84 -20.61
CA ASP A 143 1.30 23.98 -21.77
C ASP A 143 2.06 22.71 -21.41
N PHE A 144 2.83 22.73 -20.32
CA PHE A 144 3.53 21.56 -19.79
C PHE A 144 3.77 21.66 -18.29
N ARG A 145 4.01 20.49 -17.66
CA ARG A 145 4.52 20.34 -16.29
C ARG A 145 5.57 19.25 -16.22
N SER A 146 6.55 19.45 -15.36
CA SER A 146 7.54 18.44 -15.01
C SER A 146 6.92 17.37 -14.11
N CYS A 147 7.41 16.13 -14.20
CA CYS A 147 6.92 15.02 -13.40
C CYS A 147 7.93 14.63 -12.32
N SER A 148 7.49 14.52 -11.07
CA SER A 148 8.32 14.21 -9.90
C SER A 148 9.05 12.85 -9.97
N PHE A 149 8.50 11.91 -10.74
CA PHE A 149 9.08 10.59 -10.96
C PHE A 149 10.10 10.55 -12.10
N GLY A 150 10.39 11.70 -12.73
CA GLY A 150 11.46 11.89 -13.71
C GLY A 150 12.81 12.26 -13.08
N GLY A 151 13.84 12.25 -13.89
CA GLY A 151 15.16 12.79 -13.56
C GLY A 151 15.30 14.26 -13.98
N SER A 152 16.36 14.88 -13.50
CA SER A 152 16.80 16.21 -13.98
C SER A 152 17.73 16.10 -15.17
N GLY A 153 17.68 17.08 -16.06
CA GLY A 153 18.65 17.19 -17.15
C GLY A 153 18.24 18.13 -18.26
N LYS A 154 19.25 18.47 -19.07
CA LYS A 154 19.09 19.22 -20.32
C LYS A 154 18.99 18.27 -21.48
N PHE A 155 18.16 18.59 -22.43
CA PHE A 155 18.05 17.85 -23.69
C PHE A 155 17.85 18.78 -24.86
N ASP A 156 18.41 18.38 -25.99
CA ASP A 156 18.20 18.95 -27.31
C ASP A 156 18.31 17.77 -28.28
N ALA A 157 17.17 17.24 -28.72
CA ALA A 157 17.16 16.02 -29.51
C ALA A 157 15.90 15.95 -30.38
N GLU A 158 16.00 15.18 -31.47
CA GLU A 158 14.87 14.91 -32.36
C GLU A 158 13.69 14.24 -31.62
N VAL A 159 12.50 14.53 -32.10
CA VAL A 159 11.25 14.01 -31.52
C VAL A 159 10.77 12.77 -32.25
N VAL A 160 10.32 11.78 -31.49
CA VAL A 160 9.66 10.57 -31.99
C VAL A 160 8.35 10.38 -31.25
N PHE A 161 7.29 10.17 -31.97
CA PHE A 161 6.02 9.73 -31.37
C PHE A 161 6.00 8.21 -31.27
N CYS A 162 5.75 7.69 -30.07
CA CYS A 162 5.77 6.26 -29.75
C CYS A 162 4.40 5.75 -29.29
N GLY A 163 3.31 6.16 -29.93
CA GLY A 163 1.98 5.70 -29.58
C GLY A 163 1.74 5.75 -28.06
N TYR A 164 1.39 4.64 -27.47
CA TYR A 164 1.22 4.48 -26.02
C TYR A 164 2.51 4.09 -25.29
N GLY A 165 3.65 3.95 -25.97
CA GLY A 165 4.93 3.56 -25.38
C GLY A 165 4.93 2.13 -24.80
N ILE A 166 4.24 1.22 -25.45
CA ILE A 166 4.04 -0.17 -25.01
C ILE A 166 4.92 -1.12 -25.84
N ASP A 167 5.58 -2.07 -25.16
CA ASP A 167 6.25 -3.23 -25.73
C ASP A 167 5.69 -4.49 -25.07
N ALA A 168 4.62 -5.05 -25.61
CA ALA A 168 3.87 -6.16 -25.05
C ALA A 168 3.93 -7.38 -25.99
N GLN A 169 4.88 -8.28 -25.77
CA GLN A 169 5.08 -9.50 -26.55
C GLN A 169 3.86 -10.44 -26.44
N ASP A 170 3.26 -10.53 -25.27
CA ASP A 170 2.07 -11.34 -25.00
C ASP A 170 0.83 -10.85 -25.78
N ALA A 171 0.70 -9.54 -25.99
CA ALA A 171 -0.36 -8.93 -26.79
C ALA A 171 0.01 -8.76 -28.28
N LYS A 172 1.23 -9.14 -28.69
CA LYS A 172 1.78 -8.91 -30.05
C LYS A 172 1.70 -7.43 -30.46
N TYR A 173 1.90 -6.54 -29.51
CA TYR A 173 1.84 -5.10 -29.72
C TYR A 173 3.14 -4.44 -29.28
N ASN A 174 3.76 -3.63 -30.15
CA ASN A 174 5.02 -2.96 -29.83
C ASN A 174 5.12 -1.61 -30.54
N ASP A 175 4.93 -0.52 -29.81
CA ASP A 175 5.07 0.85 -30.30
C ASP A 175 6.50 1.21 -30.75
N TYR A 176 7.49 0.44 -30.33
CA TYR A 176 8.90 0.69 -30.66
C TYR A 176 9.42 -0.11 -31.86
N ALA A 177 8.58 -0.97 -32.47
CA ALA A 177 9.04 -1.91 -33.50
C ALA A 177 9.61 -1.22 -34.76
N ASN A 178 9.07 -0.04 -35.13
CA ASN A 178 9.38 0.64 -36.38
C ASN A 178 10.03 2.02 -36.17
N VAL A 179 10.47 2.35 -34.97
CA VAL A 179 11.10 3.64 -34.65
C VAL A 179 12.33 3.46 -33.79
N ASP A 180 13.37 4.24 -34.07
CA ASP A 180 14.53 4.34 -33.22
C ASP A 180 14.35 5.50 -32.24
N VAL A 181 14.40 5.19 -30.94
CA VAL A 181 14.22 6.16 -29.87
C VAL A 181 15.54 6.50 -29.13
N LYS A 182 16.63 5.84 -29.52
CA LYS A 182 17.93 6.07 -28.87
C LYS A 182 18.37 7.53 -29.07
N ASP A 183 18.71 8.17 -27.96
CA ASP A 183 19.12 9.58 -27.89
C ASP A 183 18.05 10.59 -28.42
N LYS A 184 16.77 10.17 -28.46
CA LYS A 184 15.64 10.99 -28.90
C LYS A 184 14.75 11.39 -27.72
N VAL A 185 13.93 12.41 -27.95
CA VAL A 185 12.80 12.77 -27.08
C VAL A 185 11.57 12.03 -27.57
N VAL A 186 10.96 11.25 -26.69
CA VAL A 186 9.79 10.47 -27.08
C VAL A 186 8.49 11.12 -26.57
N ILE A 187 7.50 11.24 -27.43
CA ILE A 187 6.13 11.59 -27.04
C ILE A 187 5.34 10.30 -26.86
N ILE A 188 4.69 10.15 -25.71
CA ILE A 188 3.98 8.94 -25.33
C ILE A 188 2.60 9.31 -24.79
N MET A 189 1.53 8.72 -25.37
CA MET A 189 0.18 8.81 -24.82
C MET A 189 0.08 8.06 -23.50
N ARG A 190 -0.69 8.61 -22.57
CA ARG A 190 -1.05 7.93 -21.31
C ARG A 190 -1.95 6.72 -21.62
N ARG A 191 -2.28 5.93 -20.60
CA ARG A 191 -3.19 4.78 -20.74
C ARG A 191 -2.75 3.72 -21.78
N THR A 192 -3.71 3.09 -22.46
CA THR A 192 -3.50 1.96 -23.39
C THR A 192 -4.46 2.05 -24.57
N PRO A 193 -4.20 1.34 -25.67
CA PRO A 193 -5.19 1.19 -26.74
C PRO A 193 -6.50 0.55 -26.29
N GLN A 194 -7.58 0.82 -27.00
CA GLN A 194 -8.90 0.20 -26.84
C GLN A 194 -9.43 0.33 -25.41
N GLN A 195 -9.33 1.52 -24.82
CA GLN A 195 -9.89 1.81 -23.52
C GLN A 195 -11.39 1.66 -23.54
N GLY A 196 -11.96 0.99 -22.53
CA GLY A 196 -13.40 0.72 -22.47
C GLY A 196 -13.84 -0.55 -23.20
N ASP A 197 -13.01 -1.14 -24.05
CA ASP A 197 -13.25 -2.46 -24.60
C ASP A 197 -12.77 -3.56 -23.63
N LYS A 198 -13.71 -4.36 -23.14
CA LYS A 198 -13.44 -5.44 -22.18
C LYS A 198 -12.67 -6.61 -22.77
N GLU A 199 -12.72 -6.76 -24.08
CA GLU A 199 -12.04 -7.82 -24.83
C GLU A 199 -10.63 -7.40 -25.27
N SER A 200 -10.25 -6.14 -25.05
CA SER A 200 -8.91 -5.67 -25.40
C SER A 200 -7.85 -6.48 -24.65
N PRO A 201 -6.75 -6.88 -25.31
CA PRO A 201 -5.58 -7.48 -24.64
C PRO A 201 -4.98 -6.59 -23.55
N PHE A 202 -5.30 -5.28 -23.58
CA PHE A 202 -4.93 -4.30 -22.57
C PHE A 202 -6.07 -3.97 -21.59
N ALA A 203 -7.22 -4.57 -21.74
CA ALA A 203 -8.24 -4.53 -20.72
C ALA A 203 -7.64 -5.14 -19.47
N GLY A 204 -7.17 -4.31 -18.58
CA GLY A 204 -6.90 -4.75 -17.23
C GLY A 204 -8.22 -5.28 -16.67
N ALA A 205 -8.20 -6.33 -15.89
CA ALA A 205 -9.39 -6.89 -15.26
C ALA A 205 -10.24 -5.83 -14.53
N HIS A 206 -9.75 -4.59 -14.42
CA HIS A 206 -10.34 -3.45 -13.71
C HIS A 206 -10.03 -2.09 -14.35
N GLY A 207 -9.87 -2.03 -15.67
CA GLY A 207 -9.80 -0.76 -16.40
C GLY A 207 -8.43 -0.12 -16.52
N ILE A 208 -7.39 -0.55 -15.80
CA ILE A 208 -6.02 -0.06 -16.01
C ILE A 208 -5.05 -1.24 -16.12
N SER A 209 -4.56 -1.45 -17.33
CA SER A 209 -3.53 -2.44 -17.64
C SER A 209 -2.19 -2.07 -16.98
N ARG A 210 -1.35 -3.08 -16.69
CA ARG A 210 0.05 -2.85 -16.29
C ARG A 210 0.81 -1.95 -17.28
N TYR A 211 0.42 -2.01 -18.54
CA TYR A 211 0.98 -1.23 -19.63
C TYR A 211 0.57 0.25 -19.58
N ALA A 212 -0.50 0.59 -18.85
CA ALA A 212 -0.91 1.98 -18.59
C ALA A 212 -0.08 2.64 -17.48
N ALA A 213 0.61 1.85 -16.65
CA ALA A 213 1.42 2.37 -15.56
C ALA A 213 2.55 3.26 -16.09
N LEU A 214 2.64 4.50 -15.57
CA LEU A 214 3.68 5.45 -15.99
C LEU A 214 5.08 4.89 -15.78
N ARG A 215 5.33 4.22 -14.66
CA ARG A 215 6.63 3.58 -14.38
C ARG A 215 7.03 2.53 -15.43
N TYR A 216 6.06 1.75 -15.93
CA TYR A 216 6.32 0.80 -17.01
C TYR A 216 6.77 1.53 -18.29
N LYS A 217 6.04 2.58 -18.71
CA LYS A 217 6.36 3.36 -19.91
C LYS A 217 7.72 4.05 -19.80
N VAL A 218 8.01 4.63 -18.63
CA VAL A 218 9.31 5.25 -18.33
C VAL A 218 10.43 4.22 -18.41
N SER A 219 10.31 3.10 -17.73
CA SER A 219 11.31 2.03 -17.72
C SER A 219 11.56 1.48 -19.13
N THR A 220 10.49 1.31 -19.92
CA THR A 220 10.60 0.83 -21.32
C THR A 220 11.31 1.83 -22.20
N ALA A 221 10.93 3.11 -22.17
CA ALA A 221 11.57 4.15 -22.99
C ALA A 221 13.04 4.37 -22.57
N PHE A 222 13.31 4.42 -21.27
CA PHE A 222 14.67 4.53 -20.71
C PHE A 222 15.54 3.33 -21.13
N GLY A 223 15.03 2.11 -20.98
CA GLY A 223 15.75 0.89 -21.39
C GLY A 223 16.06 0.83 -22.89
N LYS A 224 15.28 1.52 -23.73
CA LYS A 224 15.52 1.67 -25.17
C LYS A 224 16.41 2.89 -25.51
N GLY A 225 16.90 3.62 -24.50
CA GLY A 225 17.85 4.70 -24.66
C GLY A 225 17.23 6.07 -25.00
N ALA A 226 15.96 6.29 -24.72
CA ALA A 226 15.34 7.61 -24.86
C ALA A 226 16.03 8.65 -23.98
N LYS A 227 16.16 9.88 -24.47
CA LYS A 227 16.83 10.98 -23.79
C LYS A 227 15.91 11.78 -22.86
N ALA A 228 14.65 11.90 -23.21
CA ALA A 228 13.58 12.49 -22.41
C ALA A 228 12.22 11.94 -22.85
N ILE A 229 11.22 12.08 -21.98
CA ILE A 229 9.84 11.68 -22.25
C ILE A 229 8.92 12.89 -22.13
N LEU A 230 8.06 13.08 -23.13
CA LEU A 230 6.92 13.98 -23.08
C LEU A 230 5.65 13.15 -23.06
N PHE A 231 5.03 13.02 -21.90
CA PHE A 231 3.71 12.40 -21.81
C PHE A 231 2.64 13.34 -22.40
N VAL A 232 1.61 12.78 -22.96
CA VAL A 232 0.41 13.49 -23.38
C VAL A 232 -0.82 12.68 -23.02
N ASN A 233 -1.93 13.36 -22.67
CA ASN A 233 -3.18 12.64 -22.40
C ASN A 233 -3.68 11.97 -23.67
N ASP A 234 -4.32 10.81 -23.52
CA ASP A 234 -5.12 10.21 -24.57
C ASP A 234 -6.47 10.93 -24.69
N TYR A 235 -7.04 10.90 -25.88
CA TYR A 235 -8.27 11.62 -26.16
C TYR A 235 -9.49 10.96 -25.51
N TYR A 236 -9.52 9.63 -25.46
CA TYR A 236 -10.58 8.87 -24.82
C TYR A 236 -10.78 9.28 -23.35
N SER A 237 -9.71 9.33 -22.56
CA SER A 237 -9.79 9.74 -21.15
C SER A 237 -10.32 11.16 -20.97
N THR A 238 -9.95 12.08 -21.89
CA THR A 238 -10.46 13.46 -21.82
C THR A 238 -11.97 13.52 -22.10
N GLN A 239 -12.48 12.68 -22.99
CA GLN A 239 -13.91 12.59 -23.28
C GLN A 239 -14.71 11.95 -22.14
N GLU A 240 -14.17 10.90 -21.52
CA GLU A 240 -14.80 10.28 -20.34
C GLU A 240 -14.89 11.28 -19.16
N HIS A 241 -13.83 12.01 -18.86
CA HIS A 241 -13.88 13.06 -17.82
C HIS A 241 -14.92 14.15 -18.14
N LYS A 242 -15.04 14.51 -19.44
CA LYS A 242 -16.05 15.48 -19.87
C LYS A 242 -17.48 14.95 -19.70
N LYS A 243 -17.67 13.66 -19.97
CA LYS A 243 -18.94 12.97 -19.78
C LYS A 243 -19.30 12.89 -18.31
N GLU A 244 -18.36 12.48 -17.46
CA GLU A 244 -18.53 12.45 -15.99
C GLU A 244 -18.90 13.82 -15.43
N ALA A 245 -18.21 14.89 -15.88
CA ALA A 245 -18.52 16.24 -15.44
C ALA A 245 -19.94 16.70 -15.86
N ARG A 246 -20.41 16.27 -17.04
CA ARG A 246 -21.80 16.53 -17.48
C ARG A 246 -22.83 15.73 -16.69
N GLU A 247 -22.51 14.48 -16.36
CA GLU A 247 -23.37 13.65 -15.52
C GLU A 247 -23.52 14.25 -14.12
N LEU A 248 -22.41 14.75 -13.52
CA LEU A 248 -22.44 15.45 -12.23
C LEU A 248 -23.30 16.76 -12.29
N GLU A 249 -23.22 17.54 -13.39
CA GLU A 249 -24.09 18.69 -13.58
C GLU A 249 -25.56 18.25 -13.64
N GLN A 250 -25.86 17.17 -14.35
CA GLN A 250 -27.22 16.68 -14.53
C GLN A 250 -27.81 16.15 -13.20
N ASP A 251 -27.01 15.40 -12.44
CA ASP A 251 -27.41 14.91 -11.12
C ASP A 251 -27.69 16.08 -10.15
N ALA A 252 -26.84 17.10 -10.15
CA ALA A 252 -27.06 18.30 -9.34
C ALA A 252 -28.35 19.08 -9.76
N ILE A 253 -28.68 19.12 -11.04
CA ILE A 253 -29.95 19.71 -11.55
C ILE A 253 -31.14 18.88 -11.05
N GLU A 254 -31.06 17.54 -11.10
CA GLU A 254 -32.14 16.67 -10.61
C GLU A 254 -32.35 16.86 -9.11
N GLU A 255 -31.28 16.98 -8.32
CA GLU A 255 -31.37 17.30 -6.89
C GLU A 255 -32.03 18.66 -6.63
N LEU A 256 -31.74 19.68 -7.44
CA LEU A 256 -32.37 21.00 -7.34
C LEU A 256 -33.88 20.93 -7.64
N ILE A 257 -34.28 20.16 -8.66
CA ILE A 257 -35.71 19.95 -8.99
C ILE A 257 -36.42 19.30 -7.80
N LEU A 258 -35.86 18.23 -7.24
CA LEU A 258 -36.44 17.55 -6.08
C LEU A 258 -36.53 18.47 -4.82
N ALA A 259 -35.49 19.26 -4.59
CA ALA A 259 -35.48 20.22 -3.50
C ALA A 259 -36.55 21.31 -3.68
N THR A 260 -36.80 21.76 -4.93
CA THR A 260 -37.83 22.74 -5.29
C THR A 260 -39.22 22.19 -5.05
N GLU A 261 -39.47 20.94 -5.52
CA GLU A 261 -40.77 20.26 -5.32
C GLU A 261 -41.11 20.08 -3.83
N LYS A 262 -40.10 19.66 -3.04
CA LYS A 262 -40.26 19.54 -1.58
C LYS A 262 -40.57 20.88 -0.93
N TRP A 263 -39.88 21.95 -1.34
CA TRP A 263 -40.09 23.26 -0.84
C TRP A 263 -41.50 23.79 -1.21
N GLU A 264 -41.94 23.58 -2.47
CA GLU A 264 -43.29 23.97 -2.92
C GLU A 264 -44.40 23.25 -2.13
N LYS A 265 -44.26 21.95 -1.89
CA LYS A 265 -45.18 21.15 -1.12
C LYS A 265 -45.30 21.68 0.31
N ALA A 266 -44.21 21.88 0.95
CA ALA A 266 -44.19 22.34 2.33
C ALA A 266 -44.66 23.80 2.45
N ALA A 267 -44.42 24.67 1.47
CA ALA A 267 -44.99 26.02 1.43
C ALA A 267 -46.52 25.97 1.35
N LYS A 268 -47.10 24.98 0.63
CA LYS A 268 -48.56 24.74 0.60
C LYS A 268 -49.11 24.28 1.94
N ASP A 269 -48.34 23.40 2.62
CA ASP A 269 -48.73 22.81 3.90
C ASP A 269 -48.43 23.71 5.11
N LYS A 270 -47.90 24.95 4.89
CA LYS A 270 -47.47 25.94 5.89
C LYS A 270 -46.47 25.37 6.91
N GLU A 271 -45.70 24.40 6.52
CA GLU A 271 -44.58 23.87 7.31
C GLU A 271 -43.36 24.78 7.17
N GLU A 272 -42.64 25.00 8.28
CA GLU A 272 -41.36 25.71 8.28
C GLU A 272 -40.29 24.85 7.63
N THR A 273 -40.16 24.97 6.33
CA THR A 273 -39.24 24.13 5.59
C THR A 273 -37.96 24.79 5.21
N SER A 274 -36.95 23.99 5.19
CA SER A 274 -35.57 24.27 4.95
C SER A 274 -35.30 24.96 3.61
N ALA A 275 -35.38 26.28 3.58
CA ALA A 275 -34.70 27.09 2.56
C ALA A 275 -33.22 26.76 2.44
N VAL A 276 -32.68 26.07 3.45
CA VAL A 276 -31.29 25.56 3.51
C VAL A 276 -31.05 24.48 2.45
N SER A 277 -31.94 23.49 2.28
CA SER A 277 -31.75 22.42 1.28
C SER A 277 -31.85 22.95 -0.15
N LEU A 278 -32.76 23.88 -0.41
CA LEU A 278 -32.91 24.54 -1.71
C LEU A 278 -31.69 25.41 -2.05
N LYS A 279 -31.17 26.18 -1.08
CA LYS A 279 -29.94 26.98 -1.26
C LYS A 279 -28.74 26.12 -1.51
N LYS A 280 -28.62 24.98 -0.81
CA LYS A 280 -27.55 24.04 -1.03
C LYS A 280 -27.61 23.44 -2.45
N ALA A 281 -28.76 22.91 -2.86
CA ALA A 281 -28.92 22.33 -4.19
C ALA A 281 -28.68 23.36 -5.31
N LEU A 282 -29.10 24.61 -5.14
CA LEU A 282 -28.77 25.68 -6.08
C LEU A 282 -27.27 25.96 -6.15
N HIS A 283 -26.59 25.97 -5.01
CA HIS A 283 -25.14 26.15 -4.94
C HIS A 283 -24.42 25.01 -5.66
N ASP A 284 -24.85 23.75 -5.45
CA ASP A 284 -24.25 22.57 -6.06
C ASP A 284 -24.37 22.59 -7.59
N VAL A 285 -25.54 23.03 -8.14
CA VAL A 285 -25.71 23.25 -9.58
C VAL A 285 -24.78 24.35 -10.10
N GLN A 286 -24.71 25.48 -9.38
CA GLN A 286 -23.83 26.59 -9.78
C GLN A 286 -22.37 26.15 -9.79
N GLN A 287 -21.97 25.36 -8.79
CA GLN A 287 -20.62 24.84 -8.68
C GLN A 287 -20.32 23.79 -9.80
N ALA A 288 -21.24 22.87 -10.06
CA ALA A 288 -21.11 21.88 -11.13
C ALA A 288 -21.00 22.56 -12.51
N ARG A 289 -21.84 23.59 -12.78
CA ARG A 289 -21.76 24.38 -14.02
C ARG A 289 -20.47 25.18 -14.15
N LYS A 290 -19.99 25.75 -13.04
CA LYS A 290 -18.70 26.44 -13.01
C LYS A 290 -17.59 25.46 -13.32
N ASN A 291 -17.57 24.32 -12.64
CA ASN A 291 -16.61 23.26 -12.86
C ASN A 291 -16.63 22.78 -14.32
N LEU A 292 -17.81 22.59 -14.92
CA LEU A 292 -17.92 22.17 -16.33
C LEU A 292 -17.41 23.23 -17.32
N LYS A 293 -17.64 24.53 -17.03
CA LYS A 293 -17.16 25.63 -17.88
C LYS A 293 -15.67 25.88 -17.76
N GLU A 294 -15.13 25.74 -16.54
CA GLU A 294 -13.74 26.01 -16.20
C GLU A 294 -12.87 24.73 -16.32
N ALA A 295 -13.50 23.57 -16.55
CA ALA A 295 -12.77 22.32 -16.64
C ALA A 295 -11.93 22.24 -17.90
N HIS A 296 -10.64 22.30 -17.71
CA HIS A 296 -9.69 21.82 -18.71
C HIS A 296 -9.65 20.29 -18.63
N PHE A 297 -10.32 19.62 -19.58
CA PHE A 297 -10.35 18.14 -19.60
C PHE A 297 -8.99 17.55 -20.01
N ASP A 298 -8.15 18.34 -20.68
CA ASP A 298 -6.75 18.03 -20.94
C ASP A 298 -5.87 18.58 -19.79
N ARG A 299 -6.09 18.06 -18.57
CA ARG A 299 -5.34 18.49 -17.38
C ARG A 299 -3.93 17.92 -17.39
N LEU A 300 -2.94 18.80 -17.19
CA LEU A 300 -1.59 18.37 -16.90
C LEU A 300 -1.54 17.62 -15.57
N MET A 301 -0.77 16.54 -15.50
CA MET A 301 -0.54 15.82 -14.25
C MET A 301 0.03 16.78 -13.19
N GLU A 302 -0.48 16.68 -11.97
CA GLU A 302 0.13 17.35 -10.83
C GLU A 302 1.57 16.85 -10.64
N PHE A 303 2.47 17.70 -10.15
CA PHE A 303 3.88 17.34 -9.99
C PHE A 303 4.08 16.01 -9.27
N GLY A 304 3.41 15.78 -8.16
CA GLY A 304 3.49 14.56 -7.34
C GLY A 304 2.61 13.38 -7.79
N TYR A 305 1.92 13.46 -8.92
CA TYR A 305 0.84 12.53 -9.34
C TYR A 305 1.20 11.04 -9.26
N ALA A 306 2.42 10.65 -9.60
CA ALA A 306 2.85 9.25 -9.60
C ALA A 306 3.98 8.98 -8.58
N GLY A 307 4.02 9.74 -7.51
CA GLY A 307 5.05 9.65 -6.48
C GLY A 307 6.38 10.21 -6.94
N SER A 308 7.44 9.93 -6.18
CA SER A 308 8.80 10.37 -6.47
C SER A 308 9.63 9.27 -7.11
N GLY A 309 10.50 9.64 -8.05
CA GLY A 309 11.51 8.75 -8.59
C GLY A 309 12.75 8.69 -7.68
N ASP A 310 13.63 7.74 -7.94
CA ASP A 310 14.94 7.62 -7.26
C ASP A 310 16.02 8.55 -7.84
N GLY A 311 15.65 9.43 -8.77
CA GLY A 311 16.54 10.35 -9.46
C GLY A 311 17.41 9.71 -10.56
N ARG A 312 17.30 8.42 -10.78
CA ARG A 312 18.06 7.67 -11.81
C ARG A 312 17.29 7.55 -13.13
N SER A 313 16.46 8.51 -13.45
CA SER A 313 15.63 8.53 -14.65
C SER A 313 16.05 9.66 -15.59
N ILE A 314 15.45 9.68 -16.75
CA ILE A 314 15.58 10.78 -17.75
C ILE A 314 14.59 11.90 -17.43
N PRO A 315 14.80 13.11 -17.97
CA PRO A 315 13.83 14.21 -17.89
C PRO A 315 12.45 13.77 -18.39
N ILE A 316 11.42 14.08 -17.60
CA ILE A 316 10.03 13.74 -17.93
C ILE A 316 9.15 14.97 -17.74
N ALA A 317 8.36 15.28 -18.76
CA ALA A 317 7.32 16.28 -18.69
C ALA A 317 6.00 15.74 -19.22
N HIS A 318 4.91 16.38 -18.84
CA HIS A 318 3.58 16.18 -19.41
C HIS A 318 3.20 17.42 -20.20
N ILE A 319 2.84 17.27 -21.46
CA ILE A 319 2.42 18.35 -22.36
C ILE A 319 0.93 18.24 -22.68
N THR A 320 0.31 19.36 -23.05
CA THR A 320 -1.10 19.35 -23.47
C THR A 320 -1.29 18.71 -24.85
N ILE A 321 -2.48 18.15 -25.09
CA ILE A 321 -2.91 17.65 -26.39
C ILE A 321 -2.85 18.78 -27.44
N GLU A 322 -3.20 20.01 -27.03
CA GLU A 322 -3.14 21.17 -27.92
C GLU A 322 -1.74 21.37 -28.49
N LYS A 323 -0.70 21.39 -27.64
CA LYS A 323 0.69 21.59 -28.06
C LYS A 323 1.24 20.40 -28.86
N CYS A 324 0.83 19.19 -28.52
CA CYS A 324 1.18 18.03 -29.30
C CYS A 324 0.55 18.07 -30.71
N ASN A 325 -0.74 18.44 -30.81
CA ASN A 325 -1.41 18.59 -32.07
C ASN A 325 -0.90 19.78 -32.92
N GLU A 326 -0.45 20.87 -32.29
CA GLU A 326 0.25 21.98 -32.97
C GLU A 326 1.51 21.47 -33.65
N LEU A 327 2.36 20.71 -32.92
CA LEU A 327 3.55 20.07 -33.47
C LEU A 327 3.20 19.12 -34.65
N PHE A 328 2.20 18.26 -34.47
CA PHE A 328 1.82 17.26 -35.47
C PHE A 328 1.28 17.93 -36.76
N LYS A 329 0.44 18.93 -36.60
CA LYS A 329 -0.07 19.72 -37.76
C LYS A 329 1.08 20.36 -38.51
N ASP A 330 2.02 20.98 -37.82
CA ASP A 330 3.15 21.66 -38.46
C ASP A 330 4.16 20.68 -39.08
N ALA A 331 4.19 19.43 -38.58
CA ALA A 331 4.96 18.34 -39.16
C ALA A 331 4.20 17.54 -40.24
N GLY A 332 2.97 17.94 -40.61
CA GLY A 332 2.14 17.25 -41.59
C GLY A 332 1.68 15.86 -41.15
N LYS A 333 1.46 15.69 -39.85
CA LYS A 333 1.03 14.43 -39.20
C LYS A 333 -0.45 14.52 -38.77
N PRO A 334 -1.13 13.38 -38.63
CA PRO A 334 -2.48 13.33 -38.06
C PRO A 334 -2.52 13.84 -36.64
N THR A 335 -3.69 14.27 -36.17
CA THR A 335 -3.91 14.64 -34.75
C THR A 335 -3.83 13.42 -33.83
N LEU A 336 -3.62 13.65 -32.56
CA LEU A 336 -3.65 12.58 -31.55
C LEU A 336 -4.98 11.80 -31.56
N GLN A 337 -6.11 12.49 -31.77
CA GLN A 337 -7.42 11.85 -31.86
C GLN A 337 -7.52 10.89 -33.07
N GLU A 338 -7.02 11.29 -34.23
CA GLU A 338 -7.02 10.43 -35.44
C GLU A 338 -6.07 9.24 -35.24
N LEU A 339 -4.90 9.44 -34.63
CA LEU A 339 -3.94 8.37 -34.33
C LEU A 339 -4.50 7.37 -33.32
N GLU A 340 -5.09 7.85 -32.23
CA GLU A 340 -5.74 7.01 -31.21
C GLU A 340 -6.88 6.20 -31.85
N GLY A 341 -7.78 6.83 -32.60
CA GLY A 341 -8.87 6.13 -33.28
C GLY A 341 -8.36 5.05 -34.22
N LYS A 342 -7.29 5.31 -34.98
CA LYS A 342 -6.68 4.34 -35.88
C LYS A 342 -6.04 3.17 -35.14
N ILE A 343 -5.35 3.45 -34.01
CA ILE A 343 -4.78 2.41 -33.16
C ILE A 343 -5.89 1.54 -32.57
N ASP A 344 -6.96 2.15 -32.09
CA ASP A 344 -8.08 1.44 -31.46
C ASP A 344 -8.83 0.55 -32.47
N GLU A 345 -9.01 1.03 -33.71
CA GLU A 345 -9.66 0.28 -34.79
C GLU A 345 -8.81 -0.89 -35.27
N THR A 346 -7.50 -0.67 -35.47
CA THR A 346 -6.62 -1.64 -36.14
C THR A 346 -5.82 -2.51 -35.17
N PHE A 347 -5.72 -2.11 -33.95
CA PHE A 347 -4.81 -2.66 -32.92
C PHE A 347 -3.35 -2.72 -33.40
N LYS A 348 -2.92 -1.72 -34.17
CA LYS A 348 -1.56 -1.61 -34.71
C LYS A 348 -0.88 -0.33 -34.19
N PRO A 349 0.41 -0.39 -33.87
CA PRO A 349 1.17 0.80 -33.50
C PRO A 349 1.20 1.83 -34.64
N GLU A 350 1.02 3.10 -34.29
CA GLU A 350 1.10 4.25 -35.21
C GLU A 350 2.26 5.17 -34.82
N SER A 351 3.42 4.60 -34.52
CA SER A 351 4.62 5.34 -34.14
C SER A 351 5.38 5.87 -35.34
N PHE A 352 5.96 7.07 -35.22
CA PHE A 352 6.74 7.69 -36.29
C PHE A 352 7.78 8.69 -35.75
N ALA A 353 8.86 8.86 -36.51
CA ALA A 353 9.81 9.93 -36.27
C ALA A 353 9.28 11.28 -36.83
N LEU A 354 9.70 12.35 -36.19
CA LEU A 354 9.45 13.74 -36.64
C LEU A 354 10.77 14.36 -37.10
N PRO A 355 11.27 14.01 -38.31
CA PRO A 355 12.53 14.50 -38.78
C PRO A 355 12.48 16.03 -38.88
N GLN A 356 13.59 16.70 -38.53
CA GLN A 356 13.73 18.15 -38.46
C GLN A 356 13.00 18.83 -37.27
N TRP A 357 12.23 18.09 -36.45
CA TRP A 357 11.67 18.60 -35.22
C TRP A 357 12.48 18.13 -34.00
N LYS A 358 12.87 19.07 -33.16
CA LYS A 358 13.60 18.83 -31.93
C LYS A 358 12.81 19.34 -30.74
N ALA A 359 12.91 18.65 -29.63
CA ALA A 359 12.54 19.18 -28.34
C ALA A 359 13.80 19.58 -27.58
N ARG A 360 13.84 20.84 -27.15
CA ARG A 360 14.89 21.39 -26.33
C ARG A 360 14.31 21.83 -25.01
N GLY A 361 14.95 21.45 -23.92
CA GLY A 361 14.48 21.83 -22.59
C GLY A 361 15.47 21.54 -21.50
N GLU A 362 15.11 22.01 -20.33
CA GLU A 362 15.74 21.69 -19.06
C GLU A 362 14.63 21.35 -18.05
N ILE A 363 14.66 20.17 -17.49
CA ILE A 363 13.77 19.73 -16.41
C ILE A 363 14.62 19.61 -15.15
N SER A 364 14.17 20.20 -14.07
CA SER A 364 14.82 20.17 -12.77
C SER A 364 13.87 19.60 -11.72
N VAL A 365 14.22 18.42 -11.21
CA VAL A 365 13.53 17.72 -10.12
C VAL A 365 14.56 17.48 -9.03
N GLU A 366 14.40 18.15 -7.90
CA GLU A 366 15.27 17.97 -6.75
C GLU A 366 14.74 16.86 -5.87
N GLN A 367 15.60 15.88 -5.56
CA GLN A 367 15.26 14.81 -4.63
C GLN A 367 15.33 15.31 -3.19
N ILE A 368 14.28 15.09 -2.42
CA ILE A 368 14.28 15.33 -0.97
C ILE A 368 14.93 14.11 -0.33
N ARG A 369 16.12 14.33 0.21
CA ARG A 369 16.89 13.28 0.87
C ARG A 369 16.85 13.48 2.36
N THR A 370 16.46 12.44 3.09
CA THR A 370 16.39 12.42 4.55
C THR A 370 17.41 11.44 5.10
N GLU A 371 18.20 11.88 6.05
CA GLU A 371 19.06 10.98 6.83
C GLU A 371 18.19 10.18 7.78
N VAL A 372 18.29 8.87 7.70
CA VAL A 372 17.62 7.90 8.58
C VAL A 372 18.66 6.97 9.19
N LYS A 373 18.27 6.17 10.17
CA LYS A 373 19.23 5.38 10.94
C LYS A 373 18.60 4.08 11.45
N ASN A 374 19.31 2.95 11.27
CA ASN A 374 19.07 1.78 12.09
C ASN A 374 19.66 2.02 13.48
N VAL A 375 19.03 1.47 14.51
CA VAL A 375 19.53 1.53 15.90
C VAL A 375 20.07 0.16 16.28
N ILE A 376 21.34 0.13 16.70
CA ILE A 376 22.07 -1.13 16.95
C ILE A 376 22.56 -1.20 18.39
N GLY A 377 22.25 -2.33 19.04
CA GLY A 377 22.79 -2.70 20.34
C GLY A 377 23.40 -4.10 20.29
N VAL A 378 24.48 -4.33 21.00
CA VAL A 378 25.26 -5.58 20.92
C VAL A 378 25.46 -6.20 22.29
N LEU A 379 25.24 -7.50 22.39
CA LEU A 379 25.72 -8.36 23.47
C LEU A 379 26.81 -9.24 22.89
N GLU A 380 28.04 -9.09 23.41
CA GLU A 380 29.18 -9.87 22.92
C GLU A 380 29.08 -11.33 23.32
N GLY A 381 29.48 -12.21 22.40
CA GLY A 381 29.62 -13.63 22.65
C GLY A 381 30.87 -13.95 23.45
N LYS A 382 30.92 -15.17 24.01
CA LYS A 382 32.12 -15.67 24.77
C LYS A 382 32.50 -17.07 24.35
N GLY A 383 33.76 -17.27 24.06
CA GLY A 383 34.29 -18.59 23.70
C GLY A 383 34.53 -18.77 22.18
N PRO A 384 34.56 -20.00 21.68
CA PRO A 384 35.01 -20.29 20.31
C PRO A 384 34.06 -19.76 19.22
N HIS A 385 32.82 -19.45 19.56
CA HIS A 385 31.80 -18.95 18.63
C HIS A 385 31.51 -17.46 18.82
N ALA A 386 32.32 -16.72 19.57
CA ALA A 386 32.07 -15.31 19.91
C ALA A 386 31.99 -14.39 18.67
N ASP A 387 32.65 -14.76 17.59
CA ASP A 387 32.62 -14.00 16.32
C ASP A 387 31.38 -14.32 15.45
N GLU A 388 30.63 -15.38 15.78
CA GLU A 388 29.39 -15.71 15.09
C GLU A 388 28.25 -14.84 15.65
N THR A 389 27.40 -14.37 14.75
CA THR A 389 26.37 -13.37 15.09
C THR A 389 24.96 -13.92 14.84
N ILE A 390 24.08 -13.72 15.81
CA ILE A 390 22.65 -13.85 15.62
C ILE A 390 22.08 -12.43 15.59
N VAL A 391 21.41 -12.05 14.53
CA VAL A 391 20.69 -10.78 14.46
C VAL A 391 19.27 -10.98 14.96
N ILE A 392 18.81 -10.08 15.82
CA ILE A 392 17.42 -10.02 16.31
C ILE A 392 16.90 -8.65 15.93
N GLY A 393 15.76 -8.58 15.22
CA GLY A 393 15.30 -7.34 14.63
C GLY A 393 13.80 -7.10 14.74
N ALA A 394 13.45 -5.82 14.64
CA ALA A 394 12.11 -5.29 14.43
C ALA A 394 12.25 -3.93 13.77
N HIS A 395 11.30 -3.51 12.93
CA HIS A 395 11.34 -2.13 12.47
C HIS A 395 10.67 -1.19 13.47
N TYR A 396 11.06 0.10 13.46
CA TYR A 396 10.53 1.09 14.37
C TYR A 396 9.87 2.28 13.67
N ASP A 397 10.02 2.40 12.35
CA ASP A 397 9.26 3.35 11.55
C ASP A 397 7.81 2.90 11.33
N HIS A 398 6.95 3.83 10.94
CA HIS A 398 5.59 3.55 10.47
C HIS A 398 5.18 4.62 9.47
N VAL A 399 3.89 4.67 9.07
CA VAL A 399 3.42 5.48 7.93
C VAL A 399 3.18 6.97 8.25
N GLY A 400 3.49 7.44 9.46
CA GLY A 400 3.45 8.86 9.81
C GLY A 400 2.03 9.43 9.79
N TYR A 401 1.83 10.50 9.02
CA TYR A 401 0.52 11.13 8.80
C TYR A 401 -0.28 10.47 7.66
N GLY A 402 0.07 9.24 7.29
CA GLY A 402 -0.58 8.52 6.21
C GLY A 402 0.04 8.78 4.83
N GLY A 403 -0.75 8.75 3.77
CA GLY A 403 -0.27 8.85 2.39
C GLY A 403 0.03 7.48 1.78
N GLU A 404 1.21 7.31 1.18
CA GLU A 404 1.62 6.02 0.60
C GLU A 404 1.74 4.96 1.71
N GLY A 405 1.10 3.83 1.55
CA GLY A 405 1.02 2.76 2.55
C GLY A 405 -0.24 2.81 3.42
N SER A 406 -0.86 3.98 3.65
CA SER A 406 -2.06 4.10 4.48
C SER A 406 -3.28 3.37 3.90
N LEU A 407 -4.00 2.64 4.74
CA LEU A 407 -5.31 2.05 4.44
C LEU A 407 -6.49 2.93 4.91
N ALA A 408 -6.21 4.19 5.28
CA ALA A 408 -7.20 5.25 5.52
C ALA A 408 -7.04 6.39 4.49
N PRO A 409 -7.44 6.18 3.22
CA PRO A 409 -7.22 7.15 2.15
C PRO A 409 -7.82 8.52 2.49
N GLY A 410 -7.01 9.58 2.35
CA GLY A 410 -7.43 10.96 2.62
C GLY A 410 -7.41 11.36 4.09
N SER A 411 -7.10 10.46 5.02
CA SER A 411 -6.81 10.83 6.40
C SER A 411 -5.41 11.46 6.50
N THR A 412 -5.33 12.52 7.30
CA THR A 412 -4.07 13.16 7.72
C THR A 412 -3.85 12.99 9.22
N ASP A 413 -4.64 12.14 9.86
CA ASP A 413 -4.46 11.80 11.27
C ASP A 413 -3.17 11.01 11.47
N VAL A 414 -2.61 11.10 12.66
CA VAL A 414 -1.41 10.32 13.01
C VAL A 414 -1.74 8.83 12.97
N HIS A 415 -0.92 8.05 12.27
CA HIS A 415 -0.97 6.59 12.25
C HIS A 415 -0.01 6.09 13.33
N ASN A 416 -0.53 5.82 14.53
CA ASN A 416 0.30 5.54 15.70
C ASN A 416 1.06 4.21 15.61
N GLY A 417 0.54 3.21 14.86
CA GLY A 417 1.23 1.96 14.61
C GLY A 417 1.63 1.23 15.89
N ALA A 418 0.65 1.01 16.78
CA ALA A 418 0.94 0.37 18.08
C ALA A 418 1.31 -1.10 17.92
N ASP A 419 0.59 -1.82 17.05
CA ASP A 419 0.99 -3.18 16.70
C ASP A 419 2.03 -3.16 15.59
N ASP A 420 1.86 -2.31 14.60
CA ASP A 420 2.77 -2.14 13.47
C ASP A 420 3.61 -0.84 13.60
N ASN A 421 4.87 -0.86 14.11
CA ASN A 421 5.49 -1.99 14.74
C ASN A 421 6.13 -1.55 16.08
N ALA A 422 5.36 -0.73 16.88
CA ALA A 422 5.82 -0.45 18.24
C ALA A 422 5.85 -1.74 19.09
N SER A 423 4.96 -2.71 18.81
CA SER A 423 4.93 -4.00 19.51
C SER A 423 6.22 -4.80 19.30
N GLY A 424 6.69 -4.94 18.06
CA GLY A 424 7.95 -5.61 17.76
C GLY A 424 9.17 -4.88 18.31
N THR A 425 9.19 -3.54 18.22
CA THR A 425 10.25 -2.70 18.78
C THR A 425 10.34 -2.85 20.31
N VAL A 426 9.21 -2.85 21.01
CA VAL A 426 9.17 -3.05 22.47
C VAL A 426 9.56 -4.48 22.84
N ALA A 427 9.11 -5.46 22.07
CA ALA A 427 9.53 -6.85 22.26
C ALA A 427 11.04 -7.03 22.06
N LEU A 428 11.65 -6.34 21.08
CA LEU A 428 13.10 -6.33 20.85
C LEU A 428 13.84 -5.78 22.07
N ILE A 429 13.38 -4.65 22.63
CA ILE A 429 13.97 -4.02 23.82
C ILE A 429 13.88 -4.94 25.04
N GLU A 430 12.71 -5.52 25.29
CA GLU A 430 12.52 -6.39 26.46
C GLU A 430 13.29 -7.71 26.33
N LEU A 431 13.35 -8.29 25.12
CA LEU A 431 14.18 -9.47 24.84
C LEU A 431 15.67 -9.17 25.06
N ALA A 432 16.15 -8.01 24.59
CA ALA A 432 17.52 -7.55 24.84
C ALA A 432 17.81 -7.45 26.34
N ARG A 433 16.88 -6.89 27.11
CA ARG A 433 16.99 -6.76 28.59
C ARG A 433 17.08 -8.12 29.29
N LYS A 434 16.24 -9.07 28.87
CA LYS A 434 16.20 -10.43 29.41
C LYS A 434 17.52 -11.18 29.13
N LEU A 435 18.00 -11.11 27.88
CA LEU A 435 19.23 -11.80 27.46
C LEU A 435 20.48 -11.16 28.08
N ALA A 436 20.51 -9.84 28.27
CA ALA A 436 21.60 -9.14 28.96
C ALA A 436 21.66 -9.42 30.48
N ALA A 437 20.51 -9.73 31.09
CA ALA A 437 20.45 -10.05 32.53
C ALA A 437 20.97 -11.48 32.86
N ARG A 438 21.33 -12.28 31.86
CA ARG A 438 21.89 -13.64 32.09
C ARG A 438 23.21 -13.57 32.84
N LYS A 439 23.38 -14.48 33.78
CA LYS A 439 24.63 -14.59 34.56
C LYS A 439 25.82 -15.00 33.68
N GLU A 440 25.59 -15.93 32.76
CA GLU A 440 26.59 -16.42 31.84
C GLU A 440 26.36 -15.87 30.44
N PRO A 441 27.38 -15.26 29.83
CA PRO A 441 27.30 -14.81 28.41
C PRO A 441 27.05 -15.98 27.49
N LEU A 442 26.32 -15.72 26.42
CA LEU A 442 26.06 -16.70 25.37
C LEU A 442 27.32 -16.94 24.50
N PRO A 443 27.51 -18.13 23.91
CA PRO A 443 28.64 -18.41 23.06
C PRO A 443 28.74 -17.51 21.81
N ARG A 444 27.59 -17.08 21.26
CA ARG A 444 27.51 -16.24 20.07
C ARG A 444 27.13 -14.82 20.41
N ARG A 445 27.64 -13.87 19.63
CA ARG A 445 27.21 -12.46 19.67
C ARG A 445 25.76 -12.33 19.29
N LEU A 446 25.02 -11.51 20.03
CA LEU A 446 23.66 -11.10 19.67
C LEU A 446 23.68 -9.62 19.24
N VAL A 447 23.14 -9.33 18.08
CA VAL A 447 23.01 -7.98 17.53
C VAL A 447 21.53 -7.63 17.44
N PHE A 448 21.09 -6.70 18.26
CA PHE A 448 19.73 -6.20 18.28
C PHE A 448 19.66 -4.99 17.36
N ILE A 449 18.74 -5.02 16.39
CA ILE A 449 18.61 -3.96 15.40
C ILE A 449 17.15 -3.51 15.33
N ALA A 450 16.89 -2.24 15.64
CA ALA A 450 15.66 -1.59 15.25
C ALA A 450 15.88 -0.98 13.84
N PHE A 451 15.20 -1.53 12.84
CA PHE A 451 15.33 -1.11 11.45
C PHE A 451 14.44 0.11 11.17
N THR A 452 14.87 0.97 10.24
CA THR A 452 14.09 2.09 9.72
C THR A 452 13.74 1.89 8.25
N GLY A 453 12.65 2.52 7.80
CA GLY A 453 12.25 2.49 6.38
C GLY A 453 11.79 1.11 5.91
N GLU A 454 11.26 0.29 6.79
CA GLU A 454 10.61 -0.97 6.44
C GLU A 454 9.40 -0.71 5.56
N GLU A 455 8.55 0.22 5.96
CA GLU A 455 7.32 0.67 5.29
C GLU A 455 7.56 1.26 3.87
N ARG A 456 8.80 1.61 3.59
CA ARG A 456 9.26 2.10 2.29
C ARG A 456 9.96 1.02 1.45
N GLY A 457 9.81 -0.25 1.84
CA GLY A 457 10.33 -1.41 1.12
C GLY A 457 11.63 -1.96 1.71
N LEU A 458 11.66 -2.23 3.01
CA LEU A 458 12.74 -2.92 3.74
C LEU A 458 14.11 -2.20 3.64
N ILE A 459 14.10 -0.85 3.55
CA ILE A 459 15.32 -0.10 3.19
C ILE A 459 16.39 -0.25 4.28
N GLY A 460 16.01 -0.25 5.56
CA GLY A 460 16.93 -0.36 6.69
C GLY A 460 17.64 -1.70 6.75
N SER A 461 16.90 -2.78 6.65
CA SER A 461 17.51 -4.13 6.63
C SER A 461 18.30 -4.39 5.35
N ALA A 462 17.83 -3.90 4.20
CA ALA A 462 18.57 -3.97 2.94
C ALA A 462 19.90 -3.19 3.03
N HIS A 463 19.89 -2.02 3.70
CA HIS A 463 21.11 -1.25 3.96
C HIS A 463 22.07 -2.02 4.86
N TYR A 464 21.56 -2.60 5.97
CA TYR A 464 22.39 -3.37 6.90
C TYR A 464 23.06 -4.58 6.22
N VAL A 465 22.34 -5.40 5.45
CA VAL A 465 22.94 -6.57 4.78
C VAL A 465 23.90 -6.20 3.65
N LYS A 466 23.87 -4.96 3.17
CA LYS A 466 24.84 -4.42 2.22
C LYS A 466 26.07 -3.83 2.91
N ASN A 467 25.88 -3.22 4.06
CA ASN A 467 26.90 -2.53 4.86
C ASN A 467 26.86 -3.03 6.31
N PRO A 468 27.15 -4.32 6.55
CA PRO A 468 26.97 -4.90 7.88
C PRO A 468 28.05 -4.40 8.85
N VAL A 469 27.67 -4.22 10.13
CA VAL A 469 28.60 -3.82 11.19
C VAL A 469 29.58 -4.95 11.53
N PHE A 470 29.11 -6.18 11.44
CA PHE A 470 29.93 -7.39 11.56
C PHE A 470 29.88 -8.17 10.27
N ASP A 471 30.97 -8.85 9.91
CA ASP A 471 31.05 -9.60 8.65
C ASP A 471 29.84 -10.54 8.49
N LEU A 472 29.07 -10.31 7.42
CA LEU A 472 27.80 -11.00 7.17
C LEU A 472 27.96 -12.53 7.05
N LYS A 473 29.14 -13.01 6.61
CA LYS A 473 29.44 -14.46 6.56
C LYS A 473 29.42 -15.12 7.95
N ASN A 474 29.62 -14.32 9.01
CA ASN A 474 29.55 -14.77 10.40
C ASN A 474 28.15 -14.65 10.99
N THR A 475 27.20 -14.08 10.26
CA THR A 475 25.78 -14.05 10.68
C THR A 475 25.16 -15.41 10.43
N VAL A 476 24.79 -16.10 11.50
CA VAL A 476 24.32 -17.49 11.47
C VAL A 476 22.81 -17.61 11.42
N ALA A 477 22.09 -16.58 11.91
CA ALA A 477 20.63 -16.53 11.89
C ALA A 477 20.13 -15.08 12.02
N MET A 478 18.90 -14.85 11.57
CA MET A 478 18.14 -13.62 11.86
C MET A 478 16.75 -13.97 12.37
N LEU A 479 16.40 -13.40 13.52
CA LEU A 479 15.12 -13.55 14.20
C LEU A 479 14.38 -12.21 14.16
N ASN A 480 13.20 -12.17 13.54
CA ASN A 480 12.44 -10.95 13.30
C ASN A 480 11.11 -10.93 14.06
N MET A 481 10.73 -9.78 14.53
CA MET A 481 9.43 -9.53 15.16
C MET A 481 8.73 -8.37 14.46
N ASP A 482 7.51 -8.63 13.99
CA ASP A 482 6.70 -7.63 13.34
C ASP A 482 5.23 -7.92 13.64
N MET A 483 4.51 -6.94 14.19
CA MET A 483 3.14 -7.07 14.65
C MET A 483 2.96 -8.27 15.61
N VAL A 484 3.57 -8.19 16.78
CA VAL A 484 3.52 -9.25 17.83
C VAL A 484 2.63 -8.88 19.02
N GLY A 485 1.89 -7.78 18.93
CA GLY A 485 1.07 -7.23 20.00
C GLY A 485 -0.41 -7.67 19.98
N ARG A 486 -0.87 -8.38 18.97
CA ARG A 486 -2.30 -8.76 18.83
C ARG A 486 -2.53 -10.27 18.92
N LEU A 487 -1.80 -10.98 19.77
CA LEU A 487 -2.01 -12.41 19.97
C LEU A 487 -3.46 -12.71 20.34
N THR A 488 -4.17 -13.41 19.43
CA THR A 488 -5.57 -13.79 19.56
C THR A 488 -5.69 -15.31 19.44
N ASP A 489 -6.49 -15.93 20.30
CA ASP A 489 -6.69 -17.39 20.35
C ASP A 489 -5.39 -18.20 20.51
N ASP A 490 -4.35 -17.57 21.08
CA ASP A 490 -2.99 -18.10 21.25
C ASP A 490 -2.26 -18.41 19.94
N LYS A 491 -2.74 -17.90 18.80
CA LYS A 491 -2.18 -18.17 17.49
C LYS A 491 -0.97 -17.28 17.18
N LEU A 492 0.16 -17.91 16.89
CA LEU A 492 1.38 -17.26 16.45
C LEU A 492 1.81 -17.84 15.11
N THR A 493 1.99 -17.01 14.11
CA THR A 493 2.57 -17.39 12.82
C THR A 493 4.09 -17.26 12.90
N VAL A 494 4.80 -18.30 12.47
CA VAL A 494 6.26 -18.31 12.40
C VAL A 494 6.68 -18.63 10.97
N PHE A 495 7.20 -17.62 10.26
CA PHE A 495 7.76 -17.78 8.93
C PHE A 495 9.21 -18.22 8.99
N GLY A 496 9.73 -18.79 7.90
CA GLY A 496 11.11 -19.18 7.76
C GLY A 496 11.46 -20.52 8.40
N THR A 497 10.48 -21.28 8.87
CA THR A 497 10.71 -22.56 9.57
C THR A 497 11.42 -23.61 8.70
N GLY A 498 11.29 -23.51 7.37
CA GLY A 498 12.01 -24.35 6.42
C GLY A 498 13.42 -23.89 6.08
N THR A 499 13.84 -22.67 6.50
CA THR A 499 15.12 -22.08 6.10
C THR A 499 16.35 -22.67 6.80
N ALA A 500 16.12 -23.51 7.83
CA ALA A 500 17.14 -24.38 8.41
C ALA A 500 16.53 -25.70 8.93
N PRO A 501 17.19 -26.87 8.80
CA PRO A 501 16.57 -28.17 9.03
C PRO A 501 16.10 -28.43 10.48
N ARG A 502 16.65 -27.70 11.46
CA ARG A 502 16.34 -27.91 12.88
C ARG A 502 15.24 -26.97 13.39
N TRP A 503 14.84 -25.96 12.64
CA TRP A 503 14.02 -24.90 13.19
C TRP A 503 12.57 -25.29 13.42
N GLU A 504 11.97 -26.03 12.50
CA GLU A 504 10.58 -26.48 12.71
C GLU A 504 10.42 -27.22 14.03
N LYS A 505 11.27 -28.21 14.29
CA LYS A 505 11.25 -28.98 15.54
C LYS A 505 11.60 -28.16 16.79
N LEU A 506 12.55 -27.23 16.68
CA LEU A 506 12.91 -26.31 17.79
C LEU A 506 11.69 -25.44 18.14
N VAL A 507 11.11 -24.80 17.16
CA VAL A 507 9.95 -23.91 17.27
C VAL A 507 8.75 -24.64 17.89
N GLU A 508 8.40 -25.82 17.36
CA GLU A 508 7.29 -26.65 17.89
C GLU A 508 7.51 -27.09 19.34
N ASN A 509 8.72 -27.50 19.70
CA ASN A 509 9.02 -27.94 21.05
C ASN A 509 8.97 -26.78 22.05
N THR A 510 9.54 -25.64 21.68
CA THR A 510 9.54 -24.43 22.52
C THR A 510 8.12 -23.90 22.76
N ALA A 511 7.27 -23.91 21.74
CA ALA A 511 5.90 -23.39 21.83
C ALA A 511 5.04 -24.07 22.91
N LYS A 512 5.32 -25.35 23.20
CA LYS A 512 4.57 -26.12 24.21
C LYS A 512 4.69 -25.52 25.61
N ALA A 513 5.83 -24.90 25.93
CA ALA A 513 6.05 -24.27 27.26
C ALA A 513 5.33 -22.93 27.39
N TYR A 514 4.85 -22.35 26.29
CA TYR A 514 4.23 -21.03 26.23
C TYR A 514 2.75 -21.07 25.80
N ASP A 515 2.13 -22.25 25.71
CA ASP A 515 0.74 -22.45 25.29
C ASP A 515 0.42 -21.71 23.96
N LEU A 516 1.37 -21.70 23.03
CA LEU A 516 1.21 -21.09 21.71
C LEU A 516 0.76 -22.10 20.69
N LYS A 517 -0.23 -21.72 19.91
CA LYS A 517 -0.71 -22.47 18.73
C LYS A 517 -0.02 -21.93 17.49
N LEU A 518 0.91 -22.69 16.94
CA LEU A 518 1.72 -22.24 15.84
C LEU A 518 1.06 -22.44 14.49
N SER A 519 1.21 -21.45 13.61
CA SER A 519 1.05 -21.58 12.16
C SER A 519 2.44 -21.48 11.54
N LEU A 520 2.98 -22.61 11.08
CA LEU A 520 4.33 -22.69 10.53
C LEU A 520 4.33 -22.40 9.03
N LYS A 521 5.20 -21.50 8.61
CA LYS A 521 5.41 -21.12 7.21
C LYS A 521 6.87 -21.37 6.85
N PRO A 522 7.16 -22.30 5.94
CA PRO A 522 8.55 -22.65 5.62
C PRO A 522 9.30 -21.55 4.85
N GLU A 523 8.59 -20.63 4.19
CA GLU A 523 9.13 -19.61 3.33
C GLU A 523 10.02 -18.62 4.08
N GLY A 524 11.19 -18.33 3.53
CA GLY A 524 12.12 -17.34 4.10
C GLY A 524 11.95 -15.94 3.54
N PHE A 525 11.25 -15.77 2.43
CA PHE A 525 10.79 -14.46 1.97
C PHE A 525 9.40 -14.16 2.52
N GLY A 526 9.19 -12.93 2.91
CA GLY A 526 7.92 -12.44 3.45
C GLY A 526 7.90 -10.91 3.49
N PRO A 527 6.84 -10.33 4.04
CA PRO A 527 6.60 -8.89 4.00
C PRO A 527 7.27 -8.16 5.19
N SER A 528 8.49 -8.52 5.58
CA SER A 528 9.23 -7.83 6.64
C SER A 528 10.75 -8.04 6.50
N ASP A 529 11.54 -7.42 7.39
CA ASP A 529 13.01 -7.28 7.35
C ASP A 529 13.80 -8.60 7.25
N HIS A 530 13.25 -9.71 7.72
CA HIS A 530 13.86 -11.05 7.57
C HIS A 530 14.16 -11.40 6.10
N SER A 531 13.37 -10.87 5.16
CA SER A 531 13.54 -11.11 3.72
C SER A 531 14.90 -10.62 3.19
N SER A 532 15.41 -9.51 3.72
CA SER A 532 16.72 -8.97 3.36
C SER A 532 17.84 -9.93 3.71
N PHE A 533 17.76 -10.60 4.85
CA PHE A 533 18.75 -11.58 5.32
C PHE A 533 18.63 -12.90 4.59
N TYR A 534 17.39 -13.39 4.38
CA TYR A 534 17.19 -14.62 3.60
C TYR A 534 17.72 -14.48 2.16
N GLY A 535 17.58 -13.31 1.55
CA GLY A 535 18.18 -12.97 0.26
C GLY A 535 19.72 -13.04 0.24
N LYS A 536 20.36 -13.02 1.43
CA LYS A 536 21.80 -13.21 1.61
C LYS A 536 22.18 -14.62 2.07
N GLN A 537 21.26 -15.58 1.94
CA GLN A 537 21.44 -16.98 2.32
C GLN A 537 21.68 -17.16 3.83
N ILE A 538 21.05 -16.32 4.65
CA ILE A 538 21.04 -16.45 6.11
C ILE A 538 19.70 -17.07 6.51
N PRO A 539 19.69 -18.13 7.33
CA PRO A 539 18.47 -18.69 7.88
C PRO A 539 17.69 -17.65 8.71
N VAL A 540 16.37 -17.59 8.53
CA VAL A 540 15.54 -16.59 9.18
C VAL A 540 14.33 -17.21 9.87
N LEU A 541 13.90 -16.63 11.01
CA LEU A 541 12.57 -16.81 11.58
C LEU A 541 11.92 -15.44 11.70
N HIS A 542 10.63 -15.38 11.43
CA HIS A 542 9.84 -14.17 11.58
C HIS A 542 8.53 -14.48 12.30
N LEU A 543 8.29 -13.77 13.42
CA LEU A 543 7.14 -13.92 14.29
C LEU A 543 6.11 -12.85 13.97
N PHE A 544 4.83 -13.28 13.89
CA PHE A 544 3.73 -12.43 13.47
C PHE A 544 2.41 -12.90 14.07
N THR A 545 1.60 -12.02 14.65
CA THR A 545 0.30 -12.37 15.26
C THR A 545 -0.89 -12.25 14.32
N GLY A 546 -0.67 -11.83 13.09
CA GLY A 546 -1.72 -11.70 12.07
C GLY A 546 -2.08 -10.24 11.76
N THR A 547 -2.69 -10.02 10.59
CA THR A 547 -3.24 -8.72 10.19
C THR A 547 -4.59 -8.49 10.87
N HIS A 548 -4.90 -7.26 11.21
CA HIS A 548 -6.16 -6.85 11.82
C HIS A 548 -6.78 -5.65 11.08
N SER A 549 -8.00 -5.28 11.46
CA SER A 549 -8.75 -4.19 10.79
C SER A 549 -8.12 -2.81 10.94
N ASP A 550 -7.25 -2.65 11.92
CA ASP A 550 -6.57 -1.38 12.23
C ASP A 550 -5.24 -1.21 11.48
N TYR A 551 -4.74 -2.27 10.80
CA TYR A 551 -3.47 -2.27 10.07
C TYR A 551 -3.36 -1.06 9.12
N HIS A 552 -2.26 -0.31 9.21
CA HIS A 552 -1.99 0.90 8.46
C HIS A 552 -3.10 1.97 8.56
N ARG A 553 -3.69 2.11 9.75
CA ARG A 553 -4.75 3.08 10.04
C ARG A 553 -4.45 3.86 11.31
N PRO A 554 -5.01 5.08 11.46
CA PRO A 554 -4.92 5.84 12.72
C PRO A 554 -5.48 5.09 13.94
N SER A 555 -6.30 4.08 13.71
CA SER A 555 -6.92 3.27 14.77
C SER A 555 -6.03 2.17 15.35
N ASP A 556 -4.78 1.98 14.88
CA ASP A 556 -3.84 1.05 15.50
C ASP A 556 -3.17 1.67 16.72
N ASP A 557 -3.92 1.65 17.84
CA ASP A 557 -3.59 2.29 19.10
C ASP A 557 -3.18 1.32 20.21
N TRP A 558 -2.46 1.84 21.20
CA TRP A 558 -1.88 1.12 22.31
C TRP A 558 -2.89 0.36 23.19
N ASP A 559 -4.13 0.84 23.29
CA ASP A 559 -5.19 0.26 24.13
C ASP A 559 -5.69 -1.11 23.63
N LYS A 560 -5.26 -1.50 22.44
CA LYS A 560 -5.61 -2.76 21.79
C LYS A 560 -4.51 -3.82 21.90
N ILE A 561 -3.37 -3.49 22.48
CA ILE A 561 -2.22 -4.39 22.58
C ILE A 561 -2.39 -5.42 23.71
N ASN A 562 -2.17 -6.68 23.40
CA ASN A 562 -2.19 -7.80 24.34
C ASN A 562 -0.81 -7.99 25.00
N ILE A 563 -0.52 -7.22 26.04
CA ILE A 563 0.76 -7.27 26.77
C ILE A 563 1.08 -8.68 27.32
N PRO A 564 0.15 -9.41 27.98
CA PRO A 564 0.44 -10.78 28.40
C PRO A 564 0.76 -11.73 27.24
N GLY A 565 0.12 -11.54 26.07
CA GLY A 565 0.46 -12.28 24.86
C GLY A 565 1.87 -11.98 24.37
N MET A 566 2.29 -10.72 24.39
CA MET A 566 3.66 -10.32 24.06
C MET A 566 4.70 -10.92 25.01
N GLU A 567 4.43 -10.97 26.33
CA GLU A 567 5.33 -11.62 27.29
C GLU A 567 5.60 -13.07 26.95
N ARG A 568 4.56 -13.80 26.52
CA ARG A 568 4.68 -15.20 26.08
C ARG A 568 5.50 -15.34 24.81
N ILE A 569 5.27 -14.47 23.82
CA ILE A 569 6.02 -14.45 22.56
C ILE A 569 7.50 -14.12 22.81
N ILE A 570 7.79 -13.15 23.68
CA ILE A 570 9.15 -12.78 24.04
C ILE A 570 9.86 -13.96 24.75
N GLY A 571 9.20 -14.62 25.70
CA GLY A 571 9.77 -15.81 26.35
C GLY A 571 10.01 -16.96 25.36
N PHE A 572 9.09 -17.18 24.44
CA PHE A 572 9.26 -18.15 23.35
C PHE A 572 10.48 -17.83 22.47
N LEU A 573 10.65 -16.58 22.06
CA LEU A 573 11.76 -16.17 21.22
C LEU A 573 13.10 -16.16 21.99
N GLU A 574 13.07 -15.84 23.29
CA GLU A 574 14.23 -15.95 24.18
C GLU A 574 14.83 -17.36 24.16
N GLU A 575 14.00 -18.39 24.35
CA GLU A 575 14.44 -19.79 24.32
C GLU A 575 15.00 -20.20 22.95
N ILE A 576 14.38 -19.74 21.85
CA ILE A 576 14.88 -19.99 20.50
C ILE A 576 16.23 -19.31 20.29
N ALA A 577 16.39 -18.06 20.73
CA ALA A 577 17.64 -17.32 20.61
C ALA A 577 18.77 -18.00 21.42
N ILE A 578 18.48 -18.43 22.66
CA ILE A 578 19.41 -19.16 23.52
C ILE A 578 19.80 -20.50 22.87
N ALA A 579 18.83 -21.31 22.47
CA ALA A 579 19.07 -22.61 21.85
C ALA A 579 19.89 -22.49 20.55
N THR A 580 19.66 -21.41 19.78
CA THR A 580 20.43 -21.13 18.57
C THR A 580 21.86 -20.67 18.92
N ALA A 581 22.01 -19.86 19.97
CA ALA A 581 23.33 -19.37 20.40
C ALA A 581 24.19 -20.44 21.05
N GLU A 582 23.61 -21.36 21.81
CA GLU A 582 24.31 -22.43 22.54
C GLU A 582 24.62 -23.64 21.67
N ASN A 583 23.91 -23.83 20.56
CA ASN A 583 24.16 -24.96 19.67
C ASN A 583 25.53 -24.80 18.96
N PRO A 584 26.48 -25.73 19.10
CA PRO A 584 27.78 -25.62 18.46
C PRO A 584 27.69 -25.63 16.92
N ASP A 585 26.66 -26.29 16.37
CA ASP A 585 26.46 -26.34 14.92
C ASP A 585 25.74 -25.09 14.43
N ARG A 586 26.24 -24.46 13.39
CA ARG A 586 25.53 -23.34 12.70
C ARG A 586 24.26 -23.85 12.05
N PRO A 587 23.14 -23.09 12.11
CA PRO A 587 21.99 -23.34 11.27
C PRO A 587 22.40 -23.38 9.79
N GLN A 588 22.12 -24.50 9.13
CA GLN A 588 22.45 -24.65 7.70
C GLN A 588 21.35 -24.01 6.85
N TYR A 589 21.70 -23.06 5.99
CA TYR A 589 20.75 -22.42 5.10
C TYR A 589 20.13 -23.41 4.11
N VAL A 590 18.80 -23.37 4.02
CA VAL A 590 18.01 -24.10 3.01
C VAL A 590 17.26 -23.09 2.15
N LYS A 591 17.47 -23.20 0.85
CA LYS A 591 16.70 -22.44 -0.14
C LYS A 591 15.33 -23.10 -0.31
N ILE A 592 14.29 -22.38 0.06
CA ILE A 592 12.90 -22.81 -0.20
C ILE A 592 12.50 -22.33 -1.60
N GLU A 593 12.16 -23.24 -2.47
CA GLU A 593 11.68 -22.89 -3.81
C GLU A 593 10.27 -22.33 -3.70
N ARG A 594 10.06 -21.11 -4.20
CA ARG A 594 8.72 -20.60 -4.43
C ARG A 594 8.14 -21.29 -5.66
N PRO A 595 6.88 -21.77 -5.64
CA PRO A 595 6.16 -21.95 -6.88
C PRO A 595 6.24 -20.63 -7.65
N ALA A 596 6.51 -20.68 -8.95
CA ALA A 596 6.67 -19.48 -9.77
C ALA A 596 5.39 -18.63 -9.74
N ALA A 597 5.28 -17.74 -8.78
CA ALA A 597 4.24 -16.71 -8.72
C ALA A 597 4.65 -15.63 -9.72
N THR A 598 3.97 -15.61 -10.85
CA THR A 598 4.05 -14.48 -11.78
C THR A 598 3.47 -13.26 -11.07
N MET A 599 4.33 -12.39 -10.53
CA MET A 599 3.92 -11.07 -10.07
C MET A 599 3.34 -10.29 -11.25
N ARG A 600 2.03 -10.17 -11.29
CA ARG A 600 1.32 -9.27 -12.20
C ARG A 600 0.79 -8.10 -11.40
N SER A 601 1.43 -6.94 -11.51
CA SER A 601 0.85 -5.67 -11.07
C SER A 601 -0.27 -5.30 -12.04
N GLY A 602 -1.47 -5.02 -11.55
CA GLY A 602 -2.60 -4.55 -12.35
C GLY A 602 -3.79 -4.24 -11.45
N ASN A 603 -4.66 -3.37 -11.90
CA ASN A 603 -5.82 -2.85 -11.18
C ASN A 603 -6.67 -4.00 -10.59
N ARG A 604 -6.80 -4.00 -9.28
CA ARG A 604 -7.52 -5.01 -8.51
C ARG A 604 -8.82 -4.40 -8.01
N PRO A 605 -10.03 -4.98 -8.28
CA PRO A 605 -11.24 -4.44 -7.68
C PRO A 605 -11.15 -4.51 -6.18
N TYR A 606 -11.84 -3.59 -5.53
CA TYR A 606 -11.93 -3.63 -4.09
C TYR A 606 -12.83 -4.78 -3.66
N PHE A 607 -12.24 -5.72 -2.93
CA PHE A 607 -12.95 -6.84 -2.31
C PHE A 607 -13.18 -6.57 -0.82
N GLY A 608 -12.14 -6.13 -0.13
CA GLY A 608 -12.20 -5.69 1.25
C GLY A 608 -12.08 -6.82 2.27
N SER A 609 -11.53 -7.98 1.88
CA SER A 609 -11.07 -8.98 2.83
C SER A 609 -9.78 -8.52 3.51
N ILE A 610 -9.61 -8.94 4.75
CA ILE A 610 -8.38 -8.76 5.53
C ILE A 610 -7.68 -10.12 5.55
N PRO A 611 -6.46 -10.24 4.99
CA PRO A 611 -5.74 -11.50 4.95
C PRO A 611 -5.51 -12.09 6.35
N ASP A 612 -5.62 -13.40 6.47
CA ASP A 612 -5.08 -14.16 7.58
C ASP A 612 -3.87 -14.96 7.09
N PHE A 613 -2.70 -14.41 7.29
CA PHE A 613 -1.43 -15.06 6.92
C PHE A 613 -1.08 -16.25 7.82
N GLY A 614 -1.78 -16.41 8.95
CA GLY A 614 -1.67 -17.55 9.85
C GLY A 614 -2.62 -18.71 9.54
N GLY A 615 -3.55 -18.51 8.59
CA GLY A 615 -4.56 -19.51 8.25
C GLY A 615 -3.96 -20.83 7.77
N GLU A 616 -4.49 -21.95 8.26
CA GLU A 616 -4.06 -23.31 7.90
C GLU A 616 -5.06 -23.99 6.96
N GLY A 617 -4.55 -24.78 6.00
CA GLY A 617 -5.36 -25.54 5.06
C GLY A 617 -5.50 -24.86 3.69
N PRO A 618 -6.34 -25.44 2.79
CA PRO A 618 -6.49 -24.92 1.43
C PRO A 618 -7.32 -23.65 1.39
N GLY A 619 -6.94 -22.71 0.55
CA GLY A 619 -7.65 -21.47 0.27
C GLY A 619 -6.96 -20.21 0.77
N TYR A 620 -7.52 -19.07 0.40
CA TYR A 620 -7.12 -17.78 0.93
C TYR A 620 -7.89 -17.49 2.22
N HIS A 621 -7.19 -17.59 3.34
CA HIS A 621 -7.75 -17.37 4.67
C HIS A 621 -7.90 -15.89 4.96
N ILE A 622 -8.98 -15.51 5.64
CA ILE A 622 -9.24 -14.12 6.03
C ILE A 622 -9.48 -14.00 7.54
N SER A 623 -8.85 -13.00 8.14
CA SER A 623 -9.11 -12.61 9.53
C SER A 623 -10.37 -11.76 9.67
N GLY A 624 -11.00 -11.38 8.55
CA GLY A 624 -12.25 -10.62 8.51
C GLY A 624 -12.48 -9.89 7.20
N ALA A 625 -13.46 -9.00 7.23
CA ALA A 625 -13.76 -8.08 6.14
C ALA A 625 -13.83 -6.64 6.67
N SER A 626 -13.30 -5.69 5.91
CA SER A 626 -13.37 -4.27 6.27
C SER A 626 -14.84 -3.81 6.34
N PRO A 627 -15.26 -3.11 7.40
CA PRO A 627 -16.64 -2.66 7.54
C PRO A 627 -17.16 -1.91 6.32
N GLY A 628 -18.35 -2.27 5.83
CA GLY A 628 -18.98 -1.69 4.64
C GLY A 628 -18.36 -2.09 3.30
N SER A 629 -17.36 -2.97 3.30
CA SER A 629 -16.74 -3.48 2.08
C SER A 629 -17.65 -4.44 1.30
N PRO A 630 -17.34 -4.74 0.04
CA PRO A 630 -17.97 -5.81 -0.73
C PRO A 630 -18.00 -7.17 0.00
N ALA A 631 -16.87 -7.56 0.60
CA ALA A 631 -16.77 -8.80 1.37
C ALA A 631 -17.68 -8.80 2.61
N ASP A 632 -17.71 -7.71 3.36
CA ASP A 632 -18.57 -7.52 4.53
C ASP A 632 -20.04 -7.56 4.16
N LYS A 633 -20.45 -6.81 3.13
CA LYS A 633 -21.84 -6.81 2.61
C LYS A 633 -22.27 -8.17 2.08
N ALA A 634 -21.35 -8.96 1.56
CA ALA A 634 -21.62 -10.32 1.11
C ALA A 634 -21.67 -11.34 2.25
N GLY A 635 -21.32 -10.95 3.47
CA GLY A 635 -21.37 -11.80 4.65
C GLY A 635 -20.14 -12.71 4.84
N LEU A 636 -18.97 -12.32 4.30
CA LEU A 636 -17.71 -12.96 4.66
C LEU A 636 -17.36 -12.65 6.12
N LYS A 637 -16.77 -13.62 6.81
CA LYS A 637 -16.48 -13.54 8.25
C LYS A 637 -15.04 -13.92 8.55
N SER A 638 -14.57 -13.51 9.73
CA SER A 638 -13.30 -14.00 10.28
C SER A 638 -13.30 -15.53 10.33
N GLY A 639 -12.19 -16.14 9.93
CA GLY A 639 -12.00 -17.60 9.86
C GLY A 639 -12.51 -18.25 8.56
N ASP A 640 -13.08 -17.49 7.61
CA ASP A 640 -13.39 -18.02 6.30
C ASP A 640 -12.11 -18.29 5.50
N ALA A 641 -12.06 -19.41 4.77
CA ALA A 641 -11.07 -19.67 3.75
C ALA A 641 -11.74 -19.62 2.36
N ILE A 642 -11.36 -18.68 1.52
CA ILE A 642 -11.86 -18.58 0.14
C ILE A 642 -11.18 -19.66 -0.68
N ILE A 643 -11.92 -20.68 -1.11
CA ILE A 643 -11.43 -21.83 -1.87
C ILE A 643 -11.78 -21.77 -3.35
N LYS A 644 -12.67 -20.87 -3.74
CA LYS A 644 -13.04 -20.66 -5.15
C LYS A 644 -13.59 -19.27 -5.36
N MET A 645 -13.24 -18.63 -6.48
CA MET A 645 -13.78 -17.35 -6.93
C MET A 645 -14.14 -17.44 -8.42
N GLY A 646 -15.42 -17.30 -8.74
CA GLY A 646 -15.94 -17.59 -10.07
C GLY A 646 -15.62 -19.01 -10.52
N LYS A 647 -14.84 -19.18 -11.57
CA LYS A 647 -14.37 -20.48 -12.08
C LYS A 647 -13.01 -20.90 -11.51
N THR A 648 -12.26 -20.00 -10.88
CA THR A 648 -10.89 -20.21 -10.43
C THR A 648 -10.85 -20.86 -9.05
N LYS A 649 -10.09 -21.95 -8.92
CA LYS A 649 -9.74 -22.55 -7.63
C LYS A 649 -8.74 -21.63 -6.92
N ILE A 650 -8.88 -21.48 -5.61
CA ILE A 650 -8.04 -20.65 -4.78
C ILE A 650 -7.34 -21.57 -3.77
N ASP A 651 -6.03 -21.66 -3.85
CA ASP A 651 -5.21 -22.42 -2.91
C ASP A 651 -4.45 -21.48 -1.94
N GLY A 652 -4.42 -20.16 -2.20
CA GLY A 652 -3.78 -19.18 -1.34
C GLY A 652 -4.08 -17.73 -1.76
N LEU A 653 -3.39 -16.78 -1.13
CA LEU A 653 -3.54 -15.35 -1.39
C LEU A 653 -3.19 -14.99 -2.85
N ASP A 654 -2.13 -15.58 -3.39
CA ASP A 654 -1.68 -15.28 -4.76
C ASP A 654 -2.73 -15.70 -5.80
N ASP A 655 -3.35 -16.89 -5.61
CA ASP A 655 -4.43 -17.35 -6.49
C ASP A 655 -5.67 -16.47 -6.36
N PHE A 656 -5.99 -16.03 -5.13
CA PHE A 656 -7.08 -15.10 -4.88
C PHE A 656 -6.83 -13.76 -5.56
N ASP A 657 -5.62 -13.21 -5.45
CA ASP A 657 -5.25 -11.96 -6.12
C ASP A 657 -5.33 -12.08 -7.64
N LEU A 658 -4.84 -13.19 -8.20
CA LEU A 658 -4.95 -13.48 -9.62
C LEU A 658 -6.42 -13.63 -10.06
N ALA A 659 -7.21 -14.39 -9.30
CA ALA A 659 -8.63 -14.58 -9.60
C ALA A 659 -9.42 -13.28 -9.48
N LEU A 660 -9.16 -12.49 -8.43
CA LEU A 660 -9.81 -11.20 -8.21
C LEU A 660 -9.54 -10.22 -9.35
N ARG A 661 -8.33 -10.26 -9.93
CA ARG A 661 -7.96 -9.46 -11.12
C ARG A 661 -8.63 -9.89 -12.41
N MET A 662 -9.36 -10.99 -12.43
CA MET A 662 -10.15 -11.45 -13.58
C MET A 662 -11.55 -10.82 -13.62
N PHE A 663 -11.92 -10.02 -12.62
CA PHE A 663 -13.25 -9.41 -12.49
C PHE A 663 -13.18 -7.89 -12.47
N SER A 664 -14.30 -7.23 -12.74
CA SER A 664 -14.44 -5.77 -12.79
C SER A 664 -15.18 -5.22 -11.56
N ALA A 665 -14.93 -3.94 -11.24
CA ALA A 665 -15.72 -3.23 -10.23
C ALA A 665 -17.20 -3.17 -10.63
N GLY A 666 -18.09 -3.48 -9.69
CA GLY A 666 -19.53 -3.60 -9.91
C GLY A 666 -20.00 -4.98 -10.34
N GLU A 667 -19.08 -5.87 -10.71
CA GLU A 667 -19.38 -7.26 -11.07
C GLU A 667 -19.80 -8.06 -9.83
N GLU A 668 -20.78 -8.95 -9.99
CA GLU A 668 -21.19 -9.90 -8.96
C GLU A 668 -20.52 -11.24 -9.19
N VAL A 669 -19.72 -11.66 -8.23
CA VAL A 669 -18.89 -12.88 -8.32
C VAL A 669 -19.31 -13.87 -7.26
N GLU A 670 -19.59 -15.11 -7.68
CA GLU A 670 -19.78 -16.21 -6.75
C GLU A 670 -18.43 -16.58 -6.09
N VAL A 671 -18.38 -16.51 -4.78
CA VAL A 671 -17.22 -16.91 -3.98
C VAL A 671 -17.63 -18.09 -3.12
N THR A 672 -16.85 -19.17 -3.14
CA THR A 672 -17.05 -20.30 -2.23
C THR A 672 -16.02 -20.21 -1.12
N VAL A 673 -16.49 -20.14 0.12
CA VAL A 673 -15.64 -20.18 1.31
C VAL A 673 -15.80 -21.48 2.06
N LEU A 674 -14.75 -21.86 2.77
CA LEU A 674 -14.81 -22.89 3.80
C LEU A 674 -15.00 -22.18 5.15
N ARG A 675 -16.15 -22.40 5.79
CA ARG A 675 -16.52 -21.85 7.10
C ARG A 675 -16.87 -23.00 8.03
N ASP A 676 -16.15 -23.15 9.13
CA ASP A 676 -16.34 -24.25 10.08
C ASP A 676 -16.37 -25.62 9.38
N GLY A 677 -15.47 -25.83 8.41
CA GLY A 677 -15.38 -27.07 7.63
C GLY A 677 -16.49 -27.26 6.57
N LYS A 678 -17.43 -26.31 6.45
CA LYS A 678 -18.55 -26.39 5.48
C LYS A 678 -18.35 -25.42 4.33
N ARG A 679 -18.70 -25.85 3.12
CA ARG A 679 -18.67 -24.97 1.94
C ARG A 679 -19.88 -24.04 1.95
N VAL A 680 -19.63 -22.73 1.94
CA VAL A 680 -20.66 -21.69 1.85
C VAL A 680 -20.42 -20.91 0.57
N LYS A 681 -21.48 -20.71 -0.22
CA LYS A 681 -21.45 -19.86 -1.42
C LYS A 681 -21.99 -18.48 -1.08
N LEU A 682 -21.26 -17.47 -1.47
CA LEU A 682 -21.57 -16.05 -1.27
C LEU A 682 -21.46 -15.32 -2.61
N THR A 683 -22.33 -14.36 -2.84
CA THR A 683 -22.23 -13.48 -4.00
C THR A 683 -21.65 -12.15 -3.55
N VAL A 684 -20.49 -11.78 -4.08
CA VAL A 684 -19.79 -10.55 -3.76
C VAL A 684 -19.92 -9.57 -4.93
N LYS A 685 -20.52 -8.42 -4.69
CA LYS A 685 -20.51 -7.31 -5.64
C LYS A 685 -19.25 -6.48 -5.45
N LEU A 686 -18.31 -6.63 -6.36
CA LEU A 686 -16.99 -6.01 -6.24
C LEU A 686 -17.06 -4.48 -6.28
N GLY A 687 -16.26 -3.83 -5.45
CA GLY A 687 -16.19 -2.38 -5.35
C GLY A 687 -15.20 -1.76 -6.34
N LYS A 688 -15.33 -0.44 -6.56
CA LYS A 688 -14.28 0.32 -7.26
C LYS A 688 -12.99 0.21 -6.45
N PRO A 689 -11.80 0.15 -7.10
CA PRO A 689 -10.52 0.27 -6.40
C PRO A 689 -10.54 1.50 -5.50
N LYS A 690 -10.07 1.35 -4.26
CA LYS A 690 -9.90 2.46 -3.32
C LYS A 690 -8.55 3.12 -3.52
#